data_db0421c4df20347bddb9ba84c79c37ad
#
_entry.id   db0421c4df20347bddb9ba84c79c37ad
#
_cell.length_a   1.000
_cell.length_b   1.000
_cell.length_c   1.000
_cell.angle_alpha   90.00
_cell.angle_beta   90.00
_cell.angle_gamma   90.00
#
_symmetry.space_group_name_H-M   'P 1'
#
loop_
_entity.id
_entity.type
_entity.pdbx_description
1 polymer ?
#
loop_
_entity_poly.entity_id
_entity_poly.type
_entity_poly.pdbx_seq_one_letter_code
_entity_poly.pdbx_strand_id
1 'polypeptide(L)'
;MKDAITKKDFLQGILAAILAFAVLLGMEAIEHGLPERTSAPSAESLSVSADIEGDYRPGAYTASANGFGGPVEVTLTIGENGGITAADIVGSGETPDVGGAAIPELSAQLLSAQSAEIDGVSGASLTTGAVREAAAAALAEAAGLDVPSAPKAEDGNLFIPGTYTGSSKGFGGDVNVTLTVSENAMDALTIEGDHETENIGSFAVSMLGDRILDAQSPNIDALTGATVTSGAILRALQQALTEAGADLSAFPDAHVTELDSAEKPEETLETDIVIVGAGGAGMTAAIKATQAGKDVILLEKMPYAGGNTTKATGGMNAAETHYQKEQGIKDTVKQFIEDTITGGHNLNNPALVTVMAENSAKGIDWLDSIGAPLPKVSFSGGATNARIHSPEDGSGVGAYLVTAFLKKMDELNVNVMYDTKATSLIYENNAVTGVMAEGKAAKYAIRAKSVILTTGGFGSNEDMIVQYKPELKGTVKTGSPGATGDGIVMAEEVGAALVDIEQIQLHPTVEQNTSMLITEGVRGDGAILVNQSGKRFIDELLTRDVVSAAELEQEGGYAYLIFDQRLRDGLKATEKYISIGITTQADTIEELAEKLGMDPATLSETLSNWNRYVADKKDPDFGRDTGMEEDLSQAPYYAIKIAPGIHHTMGGVQIDTDAEVINTKGRPIPGLFAAGEVTGGVHGGNRIGGTAVTDIVVFGTIASESAVAYCDK
;
A
#
# COMPACT_ATOMS: atom_id res chain seq x y z
N MET A 1 30.50 -33.39 39.10
CA MET A 1 31.42 -33.63 37.97
C MET A 1 31.85 -32.28 37.48
N LYS A 2 33.14 -31.97 37.51
CA LYS A 2 33.71 -30.70 37.03
C LYS A 2 34.03 -30.92 35.54
N ASP A 3 33.26 -30.29 34.67
CA ASP A 3 33.57 -30.32 33.24
C ASP A 3 34.76 -29.39 33.00
N ALA A 4 35.86 -30.01 32.57
CA ALA A 4 37.10 -29.29 32.27
C ALA A 4 36.94 -28.59 30.92
N ILE A 5 36.98 -27.25 30.95
CA ILE A 5 37.09 -26.42 29.74
C ILE A 5 38.33 -26.87 28.94
N THR A 6 38.16 -27.22 27.70
CA THR A 6 39.28 -27.68 26.86
C THR A 6 40.21 -26.52 26.48
N LYS A 7 41.51 -26.83 26.28
CA LYS A 7 42.47 -25.82 25.81
C LYS A 7 42.01 -25.08 24.54
N LYS A 8 41.14 -25.71 23.75
CA LYS A 8 40.58 -25.14 22.52
C LYS A 8 39.53 -24.08 22.80
N ASP A 9 38.68 -24.32 23.82
CA ASP A 9 37.63 -23.35 24.21
C ASP A 9 38.26 -22.12 24.88
N PHE A 10 39.35 -22.31 25.63
CA PHE A 10 40.13 -21.23 26.25
C PHE A 10 40.85 -20.36 25.18
N LEU A 11 41.42 -20.99 24.12
CA LEU A 11 42.05 -20.24 23.03
C LEU A 11 41.01 -19.49 22.18
N GLN A 12 39.84 -20.04 21.94
CA GLN A 12 38.77 -19.36 21.21
C GLN A 12 38.21 -18.16 22.00
N GLY A 13 38.09 -18.29 23.31
CA GLY A 13 37.70 -17.18 24.20
C GLY A 13 38.71 -16.03 24.19
N ILE A 14 40.01 -16.33 24.20
CA ILE A 14 41.08 -15.31 24.09
C ILE A 14 41.07 -14.65 22.72
N LEU A 15 40.87 -15.38 21.64
CA LEU A 15 40.82 -14.84 20.29
C LEU A 15 39.63 -13.89 20.09
N ALA A 16 38.46 -14.25 20.65
CA ALA A 16 37.29 -13.39 20.63
C ALA A 16 37.45 -12.11 21.45
N ALA A 17 38.14 -12.20 22.63
CA ALA A 17 38.46 -11.02 23.44
C ALA A 17 39.46 -10.09 22.77
N ILE A 18 40.46 -10.64 22.07
CA ILE A 18 41.46 -9.86 21.32
C ILE A 18 40.80 -9.15 20.12
N LEU A 19 39.87 -9.83 19.41
CA LEU A 19 39.12 -9.20 18.31
C LEU A 19 38.21 -8.06 18.82
N ALA A 20 37.51 -8.27 19.94
CA ALA A 20 36.64 -7.25 20.53
C ALA A 20 37.48 -6.03 21.02
N PHE A 21 38.67 -6.27 21.55
CA PHE A 21 39.58 -5.18 22.00
C PHE A 21 40.21 -4.44 20.80
N ALA A 22 40.49 -5.14 19.70
CA ALA A 22 40.99 -4.52 18.47
C ALA A 22 39.91 -3.66 17.77
N VAL A 23 38.63 -4.04 17.85
CA VAL A 23 37.49 -3.24 17.34
C VAL A 23 37.31 -2.00 18.21
N LEU A 24 37.41 -2.09 19.57
CA LEU A 24 37.32 -0.96 20.48
C LEU A 24 38.48 0.02 20.30
N LEU A 25 39.71 -0.46 20.11
CA LEU A 25 40.89 0.41 19.84
C LEU A 25 40.80 1.03 18.43
N GLY A 26 40.17 0.34 17.47
CA GLY A 26 39.89 0.88 16.15
C GLY A 26 38.86 2.01 16.19
N MET A 27 37.85 1.92 17.05
CA MET A 27 36.86 2.97 17.25
C MET A 27 37.46 4.21 17.98
N GLU A 28 38.30 4.01 18.97
CA GLU A 28 39.02 5.15 19.61
C GLU A 28 40.03 5.83 18.66
N ALA A 29 40.67 5.09 17.75
CA ALA A 29 41.56 5.67 16.74
C ALA A 29 40.81 6.46 15.65
N ILE A 30 39.55 6.14 15.42
CA ILE A 30 38.66 6.87 14.50
C ILE A 30 38.17 8.17 15.15
N GLU A 31 37.97 8.21 16.47
CA GLU A 31 37.58 9.44 17.19
C GLU A 31 38.71 10.48 17.30
N HIS A 32 39.98 10.10 17.25
CA HIS A 32 41.10 11.01 17.46
C HIS A 32 41.98 11.31 16.25
N GLY A 33 41.64 10.83 15.05
CA GLY A 33 42.51 10.87 13.88
C GLY A 33 41.99 11.52 12.60
N LEU A 34 40.78 12.04 12.58
CA LEU A 34 40.27 12.79 11.41
C LEU A 34 40.52 14.30 11.62
N PRO A 35 41.10 15.02 10.63
CA PRO A 35 41.13 16.46 10.68
C PRO A 35 39.69 16.97 10.77
N GLU A 36 39.46 17.97 11.62
CA GLU A 36 38.20 18.68 11.69
C GLU A 36 37.76 19.04 10.27
N ARG A 37 36.75 18.34 9.78
CA ARG A 37 35.95 18.85 8.67
C ARG A 37 35.35 20.14 9.21
N THR A 38 35.80 21.25 8.69
CA THR A 38 35.00 22.47 8.73
C THR A 38 33.64 22.06 8.24
N SER A 39 32.68 21.96 9.13
CA SER A 39 31.28 21.84 8.78
C SER A 39 31.00 22.97 7.80
N ALA A 40 30.69 22.62 6.58
CA ALA A 40 29.88 23.50 5.77
C ALA A 40 28.67 23.90 6.65
N PRO A 41 28.26 25.15 6.66
CA PRO A 41 27.08 25.54 7.42
C PRO A 41 25.98 24.57 7.00
N SER A 42 25.44 23.84 7.97
CA SER A 42 24.20 23.12 7.79
C SER A 42 23.27 24.12 7.07
N ALA A 43 22.76 23.74 5.91
CA ALA A 43 21.60 24.42 5.38
C ALA A 43 20.53 24.27 6.48
N GLU A 44 20.44 25.28 7.35
CA GLU A 44 19.21 25.52 8.05
C GLU A 44 18.19 25.55 6.94
N SER A 45 17.31 24.56 6.93
CA SER A 45 16.06 24.70 6.20
C SER A 45 15.59 26.10 6.56
N LEU A 46 15.57 27.00 5.59
CA LEU A 46 14.95 28.29 5.73
C LEU A 46 13.46 28.00 5.97
N SER A 47 13.12 27.59 7.21
CA SER A 47 11.85 27.92 7.77
C SER A 47 11.93 29.45 7.93
N VAL A 48 11.60 30.16 6.87
CA VAL A 48 11.20 31.55 6.95
C VAL A 48 9.94 31.50 7.79
N SER A 49 10.10 31.64 9.12
CA SER A 49 8.99 31.88 10.02
C SER A 49 8.38 33.19 9.54
N ALA A 50 7.21 33.08 8.99
CA ALA A 50 6.56 34.17 8.27
C ALA A 50 5.83 35.12 9.21
N ASP A 51 6.59 35.79 10.06
CA ASP A 51 6.20 37.07 10.63
C ASP A 51 7.13 38.15 10.04
N ILE A 52 7.05 38.33 8.71
CA ILE A 52 7.64 39.52 8.08
C ILE A 52 6.58 40.61 8.15
N GLU A 53 6.48 41.29 9.31
CA GLU A 53 5.97 42.66 9.38
C GLU A 53 7.02 43.55 8.72
N GLY A 54 6.99 43.63 7.38
CA GLY A 54 7.87 44.47 6.60
C GLY A 54 7.03 45.35 5.69
N ASP A 55 7.44 46.65 5.51
CA ASP A 55 6.97 47.48 4.43
C ASP A 55 7.46 46.87 3.10
N TYR A 56 6.62 46.01 2.49
CA TYR A 56 6.90 45.47 1.16
C TYR A 56 6.95 46.57 0.14
N ARG A 57 7.91 46.51 -0.76
CA ARG A 57 8.07 47.48 -1.84
C ARG A 57 6.99 47.23 -2.92
N PRO A 58 6.31 48.29 -3.41
CA PRO A 58 5.36 48.13 -4.51
C PRO A 58 6.04 47.51 -5.74
N GLY A 59 5.38 46.54 -6.37
CA GLY A 59 5.91 45.85 -7.55
C GLY A 59 5.27 44.47 -7.73
N ALA A 60 5.67 43.80 -8.81
CA ALA A 60 5.33 42.39 -9.03
C ALA A 60 6.57 41.55 -8.75
N TYR A 61 6.42 40.54 -7.93
CA TYR A 61 7.49 39.64 -7.48
C TYR A 61 7.07 38.18 -7.78
N THR A 62 7.95 37.47 -8.45
CA THR A 62 7.66 36.10 -8.93
C THR A 62 8.68 35.13 -8.35
N ALA A 63 8.20 34.06 -7.75
CA ALA A 63 9.03 32.96 -7.34
C ALA A 63 8.33 31.63 -7.66
N SER A 64 9.08 30.53 -7.66
CA SER A 64 8.53 29.22 -7.92
C SER A 64 9.02 28.19 -6.91
N ALA A 65 8.17 27.19 -6.63
CA ALA A 65 8.52 26.03 -5.84
C ALA A 65 7.87 24.77 -6.45
N ASN A 66 8.35 23.59 -6.07
CA ASN A 66 7.88 22.35 -6.68
C ASN A 66 6.61 21.81 -6.00
N GLY A 67 5.53 21.72 -6.77
CA GLY A 67 4.27 21.07 -6.39
C GLY A 67 4.26 19.56 -6.66
N PHE A 68 3.06 18.99 -6.79
CA PHE A 68 2.91 17.58 -7.11
C PHE A 68 3.29 17.26 -8.56
N GLY A 69 2.85 18.07 -9.51
CA GLY A 69 3.02 17.84 -10.94
C GLY A 69 4.15 18.65 -11.57
N GLY A 70 4.97 19.35 -10.78
CA GLY A 70 6.07 20.16 -11.26
C GLY A 70 6.12 21.55 -10.63
N PRO A 71 6.83 22.54 -11.26
CA PRO A 71 6.95 23.87 -10.71
C PRO A 71 5.59 24.58 -10.63
N VAL A 72 5.34 25.16 -9.46
CA VAL A 72 4.23 26.09 -9.23
C VAL A 72 4.84 27.49 -9.09
N GLU A 73 4.54 28.36 -10.02
CA GLU A 73 5.00 29.74 -10.02
C GLU A 73 3.95 30.63 -9.35
N VAL A 74 4.38 31.48 -8.43
CA VAL A 74 3.53 32.45 -7.73
C VAL A 74 4.03 33.84 -8.02
N THR A 75 3.18 34.68 -8.62
CA THR A 75 3.43 36.10 -8.81
C THR A 75 2.55 36.91 -7.86
N LEU A 76 3.18 37.61 -6.93
CA LEU A 76 2.50 38.50 -5.99
C LEU A 76 2.65 39.97 -6.48
N THR A 77 1.56 40.69 -6.62
CA THR A 77 1.58 42.14 -6.88
C THR A 77 1.37 42.89 -5.57
N ILE A 78 2.36 43.65 -5.18
CA ILE A 78 2.34 44.50 -3.97
C ILE A 78 1.92 45.93 -4.39
N GLY A 79 0.89 46.44 -3.75
CA GLY A 79 0.39 47.81 -3.96
C GLY A 79 1.19 48.87 -3.21
N GLU A 80 0.89 50.15 -3.50
CA GLU A 80 1.53 51.32 -2.87
C GLU A 80 1.40 51.37 -1.34
N ASN A 81 0.45 50.65 -0.79
CA ASN A 81 0.21 50.52 0.65
C ASN A 81 0.95 49.33 1.31
N GLY A 82 1.83 48.63 0.56
CA GLY A 82 2.58 47.47 1.03
C GLY A 82 1.77 46.19 1.13
N GLY A 83 0.50 46.16 0.73
CA GLY A 83 -0.35 44.97 0.78
C GLY A 83 -0.35 44.20 -0.57
N ILE A 84 -0.64 42.90 -0.50
CA ILE A 84 -0.83 42.02 -1.67
C ILE A 84 -2.13 42.43 -2.37
N THR A 85 -2.06 42.89 -3.61
CA THR A 85 -3.23 43.33 -4.41
C THR A 85 -3.64 42.31 -5.49
N ALA A 86 -2.72 41.43 -5.89
CA ALA A 86 -2.99 40.28 -6.75
C ALA A 86 -2.05 39.13 -6.39
N ALA A 87 -2.53 37.88 -6.57
CA ALA A 87 -1.77 36.66 -6.42
C ALA A 87 -2.11 35.74 -7.61
N ASP A 88 -1.22 35.70 -8.59
CA ASP A 88 -1.36 34.84 -9.77
C ASP A 88 -0.53 33.59 -9.56
N ILE A 89 -1.17 32.41 -9.67
CA ILE A 89 -0.53 31.09 -9.48
C ILE A 89 -0.63 30.31 -10.78
N VAL A 90 0.51 29.84 -11.26
CA VAL A 90 0.61 29.00 -12.45
C VAL A 90 1.25 27.67 -12.07
N GLY A 91 0.49 26.59 -12.20
CA GLY A 91 0.93 25.21 -11.94
C GLY A 91 0.48 24.31 -13.09
N SER A 92 1.05 24.50 -14.28
CA SER A 92 0.60 23.84 -15.51
C SER A 92 0.81 22.32 -15.51
N GLY A 93 1.72 21.81 -14.67
CA GLY A 93 1.96 20.38 -14.47
C GLY A 93 1.09 19.75 -13.39
N GLU A 94 0.35 20.55 -12.61
CA GLU A 94 -0.48 20.04 -11.53
C GLU A 94 -1.66 19.20 -12.05
N THR A 95 -2.06 18.17 -11.27
CA THR A 95 -3.22 17.35 -11.61
C THR A 95 -4.48 18.21 -11.74
N PRO A 96 -5.19 18.17 -12.89
CA PRO A 96 -6.29 19.11 -13.17
C PRO A 96 -7.39 19.12 -12.10
N ASP A 97 -7.76 17.93 -11.59
CA ASP A 97 -8.88 17.73 -10.66
C ASP A 97 -8.48 17.88 -9.18
N VAL A 98 -7.19 18.04 -8.86
CA VAL A 98 -6.68 18.13 -7.49
C VAL A 98 -5.84 19.40 -7.31
N GLY A 99 -4.58 19.40 -7.74
CA GLY A 99 -3.68 20.54 -7.61
C GLY A 99 -4.15 21.74 -8.45
N GLY A 100 -4.51 21.50 -9.71
CA GLY A 100 -5.06 22.52 -10.59
C GLY A 100 -6.38 23.11 -10.09
N ALA A 101 -7.28 22.28 -9.56
CA ALA A 101 -8.55 22.72 -8.97
C ALA A 101 -8.35 23.54 -7.69
N ALA A 102 -7.25 23.34 -6.95
CA ALA A 102 -6.94 24.08 -5.73
C ALA A 102 -6.39 25.50 -5.97
N ILE A 103 -5.79 25.76 -7.12
CA ILE A 103 -5.11 27.04 -7.43
C ILE A 103 -6.00 28.28 -7.19
N PRO A 104 -7.27 28.34 -7.63
CA PRO A 104 -8.11 29.52 -7.39
C PRO A 104 -8.36 29.79 -5.91
N GLU A 105 -8.54 28.75 -5.12
CA GLU A 105 -8.74 28.85 -3.66
C GLU A 105 -7.45 29.32 -2.97
N LEU A 106 -6.30 28.76 -3.34
CA LEU A 106 -4.99 29.16 -2.79
C LEU A 106 -4.65 30.60 -3.11
N SER A 107 -4.97 31.09 -4.31
CA SER A 107 -4.83 32.50 -4.70
C SER A 107 -5.71 33.41 -3.82
N ALA A 108 -6.96 33.02 -3.58
CA ALA A 108 -7.87 33.75 -2.70
C ALA A 108 -7.38 33.79 -1.25
N GLN A 109 -6.81 32.69 -0.75
CA GLN A 109 -6.25 32.63 0.59
C GLN A 109 -5.02 33.53 0.75
N LEU A 110 -4.09 33.59 -0.21
CA LEU A 110 -2.94 34.53 -0.19
C LEU A 110 -3.41 35.99 -0.13
N LEU A 111 -4.44 36.35 -0.91
CA LEU A 111 -5.02 37.70 -0.88
C LEU A 111 -5.71 38.02 0.45
N SER A 112 -6.40 37.05 1.05
CA SER A 112 -7.10 37.24 2.32
C SER A 112 -6.12 37.29 3.50
N ALA A 113 -5.16 36.39 3.53
CA ALA A 113 -4.16 36.29 4.61
C ALA A 113 -3.14 37.43 4.58
N GLN A 114 -2.92 38.03 3.40
CA GLN A 114 -1.84 39.02 3.21
C GLN A 114 -0.46 38.50 3.61
N SER A 115 -0.26 37.18 3.52
CA SER A 115 0.97 36.47 3.91
C SER A 115 1.08 35.14 3.15
N ALA A 116 2.23 34.47 3.22
CA ALA A 116 2.42 33.11 2.73
C ALA A 116 1.80 32.03 3.64
N GLU A 117 1.43 32.38 4.88
CA GLU A 117 0.76 31.50 5.82
C GLU A 117 -0.72 31.39 5.49
N ILE A 118 -1.09 30.37 4.72
CA ILE A 118 -2.46 30.09 4.29
C ILE A 118 -2.88 28.69 4.79
N ASP A 119 -4.17 28.47 4.99
CA ASP A 119 -4.68 27.20 5.52
C ASP A 119 -4.51 26.04 4.53
N GLY A 120 -4.50 26.36 3.24
CA GLY A 120 -4.36 25.37 2.18
C GLY A 120 -5.68 24.72 1.77
N VAL A 121 -5.60 23.80 0.82
CA VAL A 121 -6.75 23.07 0.28
C VAL A 121 -6.60 21.58 0.58
N SER A 122 -7.61 21.00 1.23
CA SER A 122 -7.63 19.58 1.57
C SER A 122 -7.54 18.73 0.31
N GLY A 123 -6.66 17.72 0.32
CA GLY A 123 -6.37 16.87 -0.83
C GLY A 123 -5.28 17.42 -1.77
N ALA A 124 -4.95 18.72 -1.73
CA ALA A 124 -3.91 19.36 -2.55
C ALA A 124 -2.72 19.84 -1.69
N SER A 125 -2.32 19.07 -0.69
CA SER A 125 -1.32 19.48 0.30
C SER A 125 0.06 19.80 -0.30
N LEU A 126 0.46 19.10 -1.34
CA LEU A 126 1.74 19.33 -2.03
C LEU A 126 1.73 20.61 -2.86
N THR A 127 0.65 20.84 -3.61
CA THR A 127 0.43 22.11 -4.32
C THR A 127 0.35 23.28 -3.35
N THR A 128 -0.35 23.11 -2.21
CA THR A 128 -0.42 24.09 -1.12
C THR A 128 0.97 24.41 -0.57
N GLY A 129 1.80 23.39 -0.31
CA GLY A 129 3.17 23.56 0.16
C GLY A 129 4.02 24.39 -0.80
N ALA A 130 3.97 24.06 -2.09
CA ALA A 130 4.68 24.81 -3.14
C ALA A 130 4.20 26.26 -3.24
N VAL A 131 2.89 26.50 -3.16
CA VAL A 131 2.35 27.86 -3.15
C VAL A 131 2.82 28.66 -1.95
N ARG A 132 2.85 28.09 -0.76
CA ARG A 132 3.39 28.74 0.45
C ARG A 132 4.86 29.11 0.29
N GLU A 133 5.69 28.17 -0.17
CA GLU A 133 7.12 28.35 -0.36
C GLU A 133 7.41 29.43 -1.41
N ALA A 134 6.77 29.35 -2.58
CA ALA A 134 6.91 30.35 -3.63
C ALA A 134 6.43 31.74 -3.20
N ALA A 135 5.28 31.81 -2.50
CA ALA A 135 4.76 33.06 -1.96
C ALA A 135 5.71 33.68 -0.91
N ALA A 136 6.28 32.86 -0.03
CA ALA A 136 7.26 33.32 0.96
C ALA A 136 8.51 33.89 0.30
N ALA A 137 9.02 33.25 -0.74
CA ALA A 137 10.17 33.74 -1.52
C ALA A 137 9.87 35.08 -2.23
N ALA A 138 8.70 35.19 -2.86
CA ALA A 138 8.27 36.45 -3.52
C ALA A 138 8.08 37.56 -2.51
N LEU A 139 7.56 37.32 -1.31
CA LEU A 139 7.45 38.30 -0.23
C LEU A 139 8.82 38.71 0.33
N ALA A 140 9.75 37.80 0.46
CA ALA A 140 11.12 38.08 0.89
C ALA A 140 11.83 38.99 -0.09
N GLU A 141 11.66 38.79 -1.41
CA GLU A 141 12.16 39.71 -2.46
C GLU A 141 11.50 41.08 -2.35
N ALA A 142 10.18 41.13 -2.14
CA ALA A 142 9.43 42.38 -1.95
C ALA A 142 9.92 43.17 -0.70
N ALA A 143 10.33 42.48 0.35
CA ALA A 143 10.96 43.07 1.55
C ALA A 143 12.38 43.54 1.29
N GLY A 144 12.98 43.24 0.15
CA GLY A 144 14.36 43.59 -0.20
C GLY A 144 15.39 42.74 0.56
N LEU A 145 15.00 41.55 0.97
CA LEU A 145 15.90 40.52 1.50
C LEU A 145 16.60 39.87 0.31
N ASP A 146 17.93 39.69 0.40
CA ASP A 146 18.64 38.85 -0.56
C ASP A 146 18.20 37.41 -0.38
N VAL A 147 17.34 36.93 -1.25
CA VAL A 147 17.08 35.51 -1.38
C VAL A 147 18.28 34.90 -2.11
N PRO A 148 19.01 33.94 -1.51
CA PRO A 148 20.12 33.32 -2.23
C PRO A 148 19.57 32.69 -3.52
N SER A 149 20.01 33.16 -4.67
CA SER A 149 19.71 32.49 -5.94
C SER A 149 20.37 31.12 -5.91
N ALA A 150 19.65 30.09 -6.35
CA ALA A 150 20.23 28.75 -6.51
C ALA A 150 21.54 28.85 -7.31
N PRO A 151 22.56 28.05 -6.95
CA PRO A 151 23.80 28.00 -7.73
C PRO A 151 23.46 27.64 -9.17
N LYS A 152 24.21 28.20 -10.13
CA LYS A 152 24.01 27.93 -11.56
C LYS A 152 25.29 27.38 -12.15
N ALA A 153 25.20 26.33 -12.97
CA ALA A 153 26.33 25.76 -13.69
C ALA A 153 26.91 26.81 -14.66
N GLU A 154 28.21 26.68 -14.97
CA GLU A 154 28.87 27.56 -15.97
C GLU A 154 28.28 27.32 -17.36
N ASP A 155 28.37 28.37 -18.21
CA ASP A 155 27.86 28.30 -19.60
C ASP A 155 28.42 27.07 -20.35
N GLY A 156 27.51 26.20 -20.77
CA GLY A 156 27.81 24.97 -21.51
C GLY A 156 27.86 23.69 -20.69
N ASN A 157 27.78 23.78 -19.36
CA ASN A 157 27.67 22.62 -18.46
C ASN A 157 26.22 22.47 -17.96
N LEU A 158 25.79 21.22 -17.72
CA LEU A 158 24.48 20.94 -17.12
C LEU A 158 24.55 21.04 -15.59
N PHE A 159 25.71 20.74 -14.98
CA PHE A 159 25.89 20.69 -13.56
C PHE A 159 27.19 21.32 -13.09
N ILE A 160 27.22 21.72 -11.83
CA ILE A 160 28.45 21.92 -11.06
C ILE A 160 28.87 20.54 -10.53
N PRO A 161 30.05 20.01 -10.91
CA PRO A 161 30.46 18.67 -10.47
C PRO A 161 30.50 18.54 -8.95
N GLY A 162 29.92 17.46 -8.41
CA GLY A 162 29.86 17.23 -6.98
C GLY A 162 28.88 16.15 -6.57
N THR A 163 28.66 16.00 -5.26
CA THR A 163 27.64 15.14 -4.69
C THR A 163 26.65 16.00 -3.91
N TYR A 164 25.37 15.85 -4.24
CA TYR A 164 24.27 16.65 -3.74
C TYR A 164 23.20 15.78 -3.12
N THR A 165 22.44 16.30 -2.15
CA THR A 165 21.40 15.55 -1.47
C THR A 165 20.08 16.29 -1.54
N GLY A 166 18.98 15.52 -1.56
CA GLY A 166 17.64 16.07 -1.42
C GLY A 166 16.80 15.14 -0.57
N SER A 167 15.75 15.68 0.02
CA SER A 167 14.83 14.90 0.86
C SER A 167 13.39 15.31 0.61
N SER A 168 12.47 14.34 0.61
CA SER A 168 11.05 14.61 0.46
C SER A 168 10.21 13.58 1.21
N LYS A 169 9.01 14.00 1.64
CA LYS A 169 8.05 13.13 2.32
C LYS A 169 7.51 12.10 1.33
N GLY A 170 7.74 10.81 1.60
CA GLY A 170 7.14 9.69 0.91
C GLY A 170 5.87 9.20 1.59
N PHE A 171 5.44 7.97 1.25
CA PHE A 171 4.26 7.36 1.84
C PHE A 171 4.52 6.83 3.26
N GLY A 172 5.67 6.21 3.49
CA GLY A 172 6.04 5.61 4.78
C GLY A 172 6.92 6.50 5.66
N GLY A 173 7.54 7.53 5.10
CA GLY A 173 8.48 8.40 5.80
C GLY A 173 9.25 9.30 4.86
N ASP A 174 10.38 9.84 5.31
CA ASP A 174 11.25 10.65 4.47
C ASP A 174 12.01 9.75 3.48
N VAL A 175 12.09 10.21 2.23
CA VAL A 175 12.89 9.63 1.17
C VAL A 175 14.05 10.56 0.89
N ASN A 176 15.26 10.05 1.03
CA ASN A 176 16.50 10.79 0.81
C ASN A 176 17.15 10.36 -0.50
N VAL A 177 17.66 11.32 -1.24
CA VAL A 177 18.37 11.11 -2.50
C VAL A 177 19.77 11.69 -2.36
N THR A 178 20.79 10.90 -2.74
CA THR A 178 22.17 11.34 -2.90
C THR A 178 22.58 11.19 -4.35
N LEU A 179 22.80 12.30 -5.03
CA LEU A 179 23.13 12.39 -6.45
C LEU A 179 24.60 12.83 -6.62
N THR A 180 25.36 12.10 -7.42
CA THR A 180 26.71 12.51 -7.85
C THR A 180 26.65 12.88 -9.33
N VAL A 181 27.16 14.07 -9.68
CA VAL A 181 27.19 14.57 -11.05
C VAL A 181 28.57 15.00 -11.49
N SER A 182 28.89 14.79 -12.75
CA SER A 182 29.97 15.45 -13.49
C SER A 182 29.42 16.69 -14.23
N GLU A 183 30.23 17.35 -15.05
CA GLU A 183 29.81 18.57 -15.76
C GLU A 183 28.53 18.39 -16.60
N ASN A 184 28.29 17.19 -17.15
CA ASN A 184 27.20 16.94 -18.09
C ASN A 184 26.48 15.60 -17.91
N ALA A 185 26.69 14.89 -16.80
CA ALA A 185 26.05 13.61 -16.56
C ALA A 185 25.73 13.40 -15.07
N MET A 186 24.64 12.68 -14.81
CA MET A 186 24.35 12.07 -13.53
C MET A 186 25.10 10.73 -13.45
N ASP A 187 26.17 10.68 -12.64
CA ASP A 187 27.08 9.55 -12.60
C ASP A 187 26.66 8.45 -11.61
N ALA A 188 26.02 8.84 -10.51
CA ALA A 188 25.51 7.90 -9.51
C ALA A 188 24.33 8.50 -8.75
N LEU A 189 23.38 7.64 -8.37
CA LEU A 189 22.21 7.98 -7.58
C LEU A 189 21.98 6.92 -6.51
N THR A 190 21.87 7.34 -5.27
CA THR A 190 21.45 6.50 -4.14
C THR A 190 20.14 7.02 -3.59
N ILE A 191 19.17 6.15 -3.37
CA ILE A 191 17.85 6.46 -2.83
C ILE A 191 17.69 5.68 -1.53
N GLU A 192 17.37 6.36 -0.44
CA GLU A 192 17.11 5.78 0.87
C GLU A 192 15.65 6.08 1.26
N GLY A 193 14.91 5.05 1.64
CA GLY A 193 13.50 5.14 2.03
C GLY A 193 13.14 3.95 2.94
N ASP A 194 13.82 3.82 4.08
CA ASP A 194 13.76 2.63 4.96
C ASP A 194 12.38 2.41 5.59
N HIS A 195 11.54 3.43 5.61
CA HIS A 195 10.18 3.35 6.18
C HIS A 195 9.09 3.21 5.10
N GLU A 196 9.48 3.13 3.85
CA GLU A 196 8.54 2.95 2.76
C GLU A 196 7.84 1.58 2.80
N THR A 197 6.65 1.51 2.22
CA THR A 197 5.84 0.28 2.25
C THR A 197 6.59 -0.86 1.58
N GLU A 198 6.84 -1.92 2.33
CA GLU A 198 7.50 -3.13 1.83
C GLU A 198 6.75 -3.71 0.62
N ASN A 199 7.49 -4.11 -0.41
CA ASN A 199 6.99 -4.62 -1.69
C ASN A 199 6.05 -3.66 -2.47
N ILE A 200 6.04 -2.36 -2.14
CA ILE A 200 5.40 -1.30 -2.92
C ILE A 200 6.34 -0.11 -3.03
N GLY A 201 6.49 0.69 -1.98
CA GLY A 201 7.39 1.84 -1.96
C GLY A 201 8.86 1.44 -2.04
N SER A 202 9.24 0.32 -1.40
CA SER A 202 10.58 -0.25 -1.51
C SER A 202 10.97 -0.63 -2.95
N PHE A 203 10.01 -1.03 -3.79
CA PHE A 203 10.28 -1.23 -5.22
C PHE A 203 10.56 0.08 -5.93
N ALA A 204 9.83 1.17 -5.64
CA ALA A 204 10.15 2.47 -6.21
C ALA A 204 11.56 2.92 -5.83
N VAL A 205 11.95 2.73 -4.56
CA VAL A 205 13.30 3.02 -4.05
C VAL A 205 14.37 2.23 -4.83
N SER A 206 14.14 0.94 -5.08
CA SER A 206 15.13 0.08 -5.76
C SER A 206 15.20 0.27 -7.28
N MET A 207 14.08 0.65 -7.93
CA MET A 207 14.00 0.63 -9.39
C MET A 207 14.17 2.01 -10.05
N LEU A 208 13.73 3.10 -9.37
CA LEU A 208 13.76 4.42 -10.01
C LEU A 208 15.18 4.97 -10.15
N GLY A 209 16.11 4.58 -9.29
CA GLY A 209 17.50 5.01 -9.39
C GLY A 209 18.13 4.67 -10.75
N ASP A 210 18.03 3.43 -11.17
CA ASP A 210 18.55 2.97 -12.46
C ASP A 210 17.84 3.66 -13.63
N ARG A 211 16.50 3.79 -13.55
CA ARG A 211 15.71 4.46 -14.60
C ARG A 211 16.09 5.93 -14.78
N ILE A 212 16.32 6.65 -13.69
CA ILE A 212 16.78 8.05 -13.71
C ILE A 212 18.15 8.18 -14.33
N LEU A 213 19.09 7.30 -13.95
CA LEU A 213 20.45 7.29 -14.50
C LEU A 213 20.47 6.90 -15.98
N ASP A 214 19.68 5.92 -16.40
CA ASP A 214 19.54 5.53 -17.81
C ASP A 214 18.93 6.65 -18.66
N ALA A 215 17.92 7.31 -18.13
CA ALA A 215 17.24 8.42 -18.80
C ALA A 215 18.04 9.72 -18.78
N GLN A 216 19.00 9.89 -17.85
CA GLN A 216 19.68 11.15 -17.56
C GLN A 216 18.70 12.32 -17.38
N SER A 217 17.55 12.05 -16.74
CA SER A 217 16.46 13.03 -16.59
C SER A 217 15.65 12.75 -15.32
N PRO A 218 15.21 13.79 -14.60
CA PRO A 218 14.23 13.65 -13.53
C PRO A 218 12.80 13.50 -14.04
N ASN A 219 12.56 13.71 -15.34
CA ASN A 219 11.23 13.72 -15.96
C ASN A 219 10.89 12.30 -16.46
N ILE A 220 10.77 11.34 -15.54
CA ILE A 220 10.39 9.96 -15.79
C ILE A 220 9.04 9.63 -15.17
N ASP A 221 8.39 8.57 -15.65
CA ASP A 221 7.13 8.12 -15.09
C ASP A 221 7.26 7.59 -13.65
N ALA A 222 6.31 7.98 -12.81
CA ALA A 222 6.13 7.38 -11.50
C ALA A 222 5.81 5.89 -11.63
N LEU A 223 6.28 5.08 -10.70
CA LEU A 223 5.97 3.66 -10.65
C LEU A 223 4.51 3.46 -10.27
N THR A 224 3.72 2.86 -11.16
CA THR A 224 2.30 2.62 -10.94
C THR A 224 2.07 1.84 -9.64
N GLY A 225 1.20 2.34 -8.77
CA GLY A 225 0.92 1.76 -7.45
C GLY A 225 1.86 2.20 -6.33
N ALA A 226 3.00 2.83 -6.64
CA ALA A 226 3.92 3.46 -5.70
C ALA A 226 4.07 4.97 -5.97
N THR A 227 3.01 5.62 -6.43
CA THR A 227 3.02 6.99 -6.95
C THR A 227 3.50 8.02 -5.91
N VAL A 228 3.10 7.86 -4.63
CA VAL A 228 3.51 8.79 -3.56
C VAL A 228 5.01 8.68 -3.30
N THR A 229 5.55 7.48 -3.17
CA THR A 229 7.00 7.24 -3.00
C THR A 229 7.79 7.70 -4.23
N SER A 230 7.32 7.37 -5.44
CA SER A 230 7.94 7.83 -6.69
C SER A 230 7.99 9.35 -6.77
N GLY A 231 6.89 10.02 -6.46
CA GLY A 231 6.84 11.47 -6.40
C GLY A 231 7.81 12.06 -5.37
N ALA A 232 7.98 11.42 -4.21
CA ALA A 232 8.96 11.85 -3.21
C ALA A 232 10.41 11.70 -3.72
N ILE A 233 10.72 10.58 -4.38
CA ILE A 233 12.04 10.36 -5.01
C ILE A 233 12.34 11.45 -6.04
N LEU A 234 11.39 11.73 -6.94
CA LEU A 234 11.58 12.73 -7.98
C LEU A 234 11.73 14.15 -7.42
N ARG A 235 10.97 14.52 -6.39
CA ARG A 235 11.14 15.83 -5.72
C ARG A 235 12.48 15.95 -5.00
N ALA A 236 12.91 14.90 -4.27
CA ALA A 236 14.22 14.86 -3.62
C ALA A 236 15.35 14.97 -4.67
N LEU A 237 15.20 14.30 -5.82
CA LEU A 237 16.13 14.41 -6.94
C LEU A 237 16.16 15.83 -7.51
N GLN A 238 15.01 16.48 -7.71
CA GLN A 238 14.93 17.86 -8.21
C GLN A 238 15.61 18.85 -7.27
N GLN A 239 15.51 18.66 -5.94
CA GLN A 239 16.26 19.44 -4.96
C GLN A 239 17.78 19.28 -5.15
N ALA A 240 18.26 18.03 -5.23
CA ALA A 240 19.68 17.76 -5.46
C ALA A 240 20.20 18.33 -6.79
N LEU A 241 19.40 18.26 -7.85
CA LEU A 241 19.71 18.85 -9.16
C LEU A 241 19.76 20.38 -9.11
N THR A 242 18.84 21.01 -8.37
CA THR A 242 18.83 22.46 -8.18
C THR A 242 20.08 22.93 -7.43
N GLU A 243 20.49 22.21 -6.39
CA GLU A 243 21.75 22.46 -5.68
C GLU A 243 22.99 22.24 -6.56
N ALA A 244 22.91 21.29 -7.51
CA ALA A 244 23.94 21.06 -8.51
C ALA A 244 23.97 22.14 -9.61
N GLY A 245 23.13 23.16 -9.54
CA GLY A 245 23.08 24.26 -10.50
C GLY A 245 22.38 23.95 -11.81
N ALA A 246 21.62 22.87 -11.87
CA ALA A 246 20.91 22.45 -13.06
C ALA A 246 19.69 23.32 -13.36
N ASP A 247 19.45 23.57 -14.65
CA ASP A 247 18.19 24.11 -15.13
C ASP A 247 17.20 22.94 -15.36
N LEU A 248 16.24 22.79 -14.45
CA LEU A 248 15.27 21.68 -14.52
C LEU A 248 14.44 21.68 -15.81
N SER A 249 14.27 22.85 -16.46
CA SER A 249 13.55 22.95 -17.73
C SER A 249 14.34 22.45 -18.95
N ALA A 250 15.65 22.22 -18.77
CA ALA A 250 16.53 21.74 -19.84
C ALA A 250 16.48 20.21 -20.01
N PHE A 251 15.91 19.49 -19.04
CA PHE A 251 15.82 18.02 -19.13
C PHE A 251 14.71 17.59 -20.10
N PRO A 252 15.00 16.61 -20.98
CA PRO A 252 13.98 16.07 -21.87
C PRO A 252 12.93 15.31 -21.07
N ASP A 253 11.69 15.33 -21.55
CA ASP A 253 10.68 14.38 -21.16
C ASP A 253 11.18 12.98 -21.52
N ALA A 254 11.44 12.17 -20.49
CA ALA A 254 11.87 10.80 -20.61
C ALA A 254 10.76 9.84 -20.14
N HIS A 255 9.50 10.28 -20.28
CA HIS A 255 8.38 9.37 -20.19
C HIS A 255 8.60 8.25 -21.20
N VAL A 256 8.53 7.01 -20.74
CA VAL A 256 8.67 5.85 -21.63
C VAL A 256 7.53 5.97 -22.64
N THR A 257 7.83 6.44 -23.84
CA THR A 257 6.91 6.30 -24.96
C THR A 257 6.77 4.80 -25.18
N GLU A 258 5.71 4.19 -24.65
CA GLU A 258 5.35 2.84 -25.02
C GLU A 258 5.29 2.80 -26.55
N LEU A 259 6.04 1.90 -27.16
CA LEU A 259 5.91 1.60 -28.58
C LEU A 259 4.40 1.35 -28.83
N ASP A 260 3.85 2.00 -29.84
CA ASP A 260 2.45 1.72 -30.23
C ASP A 260 2.29 0.18 -30.34
N SER A 261 1.23 -0.35 -29.74
CA SER A 261 0.99 -1.79 -29.72
C SER A 261 0.97 -2.42 -31.13
N ALA A 262 0.71 -1.59 -32.14
CA ALA A 262 0.79 -2.00 -33.56
C ALA A 262 2.23 -2.23 -34.07
N GLU A 263 3.24 -1.62 -33.44
CA GLU A 263 4.64 -1.65 -33.89
C GLU A 263 5.50 -2.68 -33.12
N LYS A 264 4.96 -3.26 -32.00
CA LYS A 264 5.68 -4.26 -31.22
C LYS A 264 5.86 -5.56 -31.99
N PRO A 265 7.07 -6.16 -32.03
CA PRO A 265 7.29 -7.48 -32.64
C PRO A 265 6.48 -8.56 -31.91
N GLU A 266 6.10 -9.61 -32.66
CA GLU A 266 5.47 -10.79 -32.09
C GLU A 266 6.51 -11.87 -31.79
N GLU A 267 6.49 -12.41 -30.56
CA GLU A 267 7.34 -13.50 -30.11
C GLU A 267 6.50 -14.69 -29.68
N THR A 268 6.94 -15.88 -29.99
CA THR A 268 6.29 -17.12 -29.53
C THR A 268 7.16 -17.76 -28.45
N LEU A 269 6.56 -18.01 -27.29
CA LEU A 269 7.16 -18.72 -26.17
C LEU A 269 6.41 -20.03 -25.93
N GLU A 270 7.11 -21.03 -25.41
CA GLU A 270 6.54 -22.32 -25.03
C GLU A 270 6.89 -22.66 -23.58
N THR A 271 5.96 -23.22 -22.82
CA THR A 271 6.15 -23.67 -21.45
C THR A 271 5.15 -24.79 -21.10
N ASP A 272 5.31 -25.47 -19.97
CA ASP A 272 4.30 -26.41 -19.50
C ASP A 272 3.06 -25.69 -18.97
N ILE A 273 3.27 -24.66 -18.12
CA ILE A 273 2.18 -23.95 -17.43
C ILE A 273 2.40 -22.44 -17.54
N VAL A 274 1.40 -21.72 -18.02
CA VAL A 274 1.34 -20.25 -17.85
C VAL A 274 0.45 -19.90 -16.69
N ILE A 275 0.95 -19.05 -15.80
CA ILE A 275 0.20 -18.48 -14.66
C ILE A 275 0.02 -16.98 -14.92
N VAL A 276 -1.21 -16.49 -14.82
CA VAL A 276 -1.54 -15.10 -15.10
C VAL A 276 -1.87 -14.37 -13.82
N GLY A 277 -0.99 -13.44 -13.41
CA GLY A 277 -1.07 -12.64 -12.19
C GLY A 277 -0.16 -13.15 -11.07
N ALA A 278 0.82 -12.34 -10.68
CA ALA A 278 1.79 -12.63 -9.60
C ALA A 278 1.30 -12.14 -8.22
N GLY A 279 0.01 -12.30 -7.93
CA GLY A 279 -0.54 -12.19 -6.58
C GLY A 279 -0.21 -13.43 -5.74
N GLY A 280 -0.70 -13.50 -4.49
CA GLY A 280 -0.42 -14.64 -3.60
C GLY A 280 -0.81 -16.00 -4.16
N ALA A 281 -1.96 -16.11 -4.85
CA ALA A 281 -2.39 -17.36 -5.48
C ALA A 281 -1.44 -17.77 -6.63
N GLY A 282 -1.04 -16.81 -7.48
CA GLY A 282 -0.13 -17.08 -8.60
C GLY A 282 1.27 -17.47 -8.14
N MET A 283 1.80 -16.79 -7.15
CA MET A 283 3.11 -17.13 -6.57
C MET A 283 3.07 -18.51 -5.88
N THR A 284 1.98 -18.82 -5.14
CA THR A 284 1.77 -20.17 -4.57
C THR A 284 1.75 -21.23 -5.67
N ALA A 285 0.97 -21.00 -6.73
CA ALA A 285 0.87 -21.93 -7.85
C ALA A 285 2.23 -22.09 -8.58
N ALA A 286 2.94 -21.00 -8.82
CA ALA A 286 4.25 -21.03 -9.50
C ALA A 286 5.29 -21.82 -8.70
N ILE A 287 5.39 -21.57 -7.38
CA ILE A 287 6.30 -22.30 -6.50
C ILE A 287 5.98 -23.80 -6.54
N LYS A 288 4.71 -24.18 -6.39
CA LYS A 288 4.27 -25.59 -6.38
C LYS A 288 4.52 -26.28 -7.72
N ALA A 289 4.18 -25.66 -8.84
CA ALA A 289 4.38 -26.22 -10.17
C ALA A 289 5.87 -26.42 -10.49
N THR A 290 6.70 -25.42 -10.16
CA THR A 290 8.16 -25.52 -10.35
C THR A 290 8.77 -26.60 -9.45
N GLN A 291 8.31 -26.72 -8.19
CA GLN A 291 8.73 -27.81 -7.32
C GLN A 291 8.32 -29.19 -7.84
N ALA A 292 7.21 -29.29 -8.61
CA ALA A 292 6.79 -30.51 -9.30
C ALA A 292 7.57 -30.76 -10.61
N GLY A 293 8.56 -29.93 -10.95
CA GLY A 293 9.43 -30.10 -12.11
C GLY A 293 8.82 -29.62 -13.42
N LYS A 294 7.84 -28.72 -13.38
CA LYS A 294 7.24 -28.11 -14.59
C LYS A 294 7.97 -26.82 -14.96
N ASP A 295 8.05 -26.55 -16.25
CA ASP A 295 8.44 -25.25 -16.76
C ASP A 295 7.25 -24.29 -16.60
N VAL A 296 7.50 -23.12 -15.96
CA VAL A 296 6.47 -22.15 -15.63
C VAL A 296 6.85 -20.77 -16.14
N ILE A 297 5.90 -20.09 -16.78
CA ILE A 297 5.96 -18.65 -17.03
C ILE A 297 4.86 -17.99 -16.20
N LEU A 298 5.25 -17.06 -15.30
CA LEU A 298 4.36 -16.26 -14.48
C LEU A 298 4.30 -14.85 -15.06
N LEU A 299 3.11 -14.41 -15.48
CA LEU A 299 2.88 -13.07 -16.03
C LEU A 299 2.38 -12.13 -14.96
N GLU A 300 2.94 -10.93 -14.91
CA GLU A 300 2.46 -9.83 -14.07
C GLU A 300 2.41 -8.53 -14.88
N LYS A 301 1.24 -7.89 -14.94
CA LYS A 301 1.07 -6.64 -15.68
C LYS A 301 1.65 -5.42 -14.97
N MET A 302 1.77 -5.50 -13.62
CA MET A 302 2.43 -4.47 -12.84
C MET A 302 3.95 -4.65 -12.88
N PRO A 303 4.73 -3.61 -12.59
CA PRO A 303 6.19 -3.73 -12.54
C PRO A 303 6.69 -4.51 -11.31
N TYR A 304 5.81 -4.98 -10.44
CA TYR A 304 6.10 -5.72 -9.21
C TYR A 304 5.01 -6.76 -8.91
N ALA A 305 5.39 -7.82 -8.18
CA ALA A 305 4.45 -8.85 -7.73
C ALA A 305 3.75 -8.48 -6.42
N GLY A 306 2.76 -9.28 -6.04
CA GLY A 306 2.07 -9.23 -4.76
C GLY A 306 0.60 -8.84 -4.84
N GLY A 307 0.22 -7.93 -5.75
CA GLY A 307 -1.18 -7.53 -5.95
C GLY A 307 -1.89 -7.14 -4.64
N ASN A 308 -3.16 -7.56 -4.49
CA ASN A 308 -3.93 -7.33 -3.25
C ASN A 308 -3.34 -8.05 -2.03
N THR A 309 -2.58 -9.14 -2.24
CA THR A 309 -1.97 -9.90 -1.15
C THR A 309 -1.02 -9.05 -0.33
N THR A 310 -0.17 -8.22 -0.95
CA THR A 310 0.76 -7.32 -0.25
C THR A 310 0.06 -6.42 0.78
N LYS A 311 -1.19 -6.04 0.51
CA LYS A 311 -1.97 -5.12 1.35
C LYS A 311 -2.76 -5.83 2.48
N ALA A 312 -2.69 -7.15 2.59
CA ALA A 312 -3.38 -7.89 3.65
C ALA A 312 -2.72 -7.63 5.02
N THR A 313 -3.49 -7.12 5.97
CA THR A 313 -2.98 -6.69 7.29
C THR A 313 -3.23 -7.71 8.40
N GLY A 314 -4.23 -8.57 8.27
CA GLY A 314 -4.65 -9.51 9.32
C GLY A 314 -3.78 -10.76 9.39
N GLY A 315 -4.27 -11.87 8.84
CA GLY A 315 -3.60 -13.17 8.88
C GLY A 315 -4.26 -14.18 7.96
N MET A 316 -3.89 -15.45 8.11
CA MET A 316 -4.48 -16.60 7.42
C MET A 316 -5.38 -17.38 8.39
N ASN A 317 -6.66 -17.56 8.06
CA ASN A 317 -7.54 -18.43 8.82
C ASN A 317 -7.20 -19.90 8.56
N ALA A 318 -6.95 -20.66 9.65
CA ALA A 318 -6.75 -22.10 9.57
C ALA A 318 -7.26 -22.80 10.85
N ALA A 319 -7.77 -24.00 10.70
CA ALA A 319 -8.30 -24.79 11.81
C ALA A 319 -7.48 -26.06 12.04
N GLU A 320 -7.41 -26.51 13.29
CA GLU A 320 -6.73 -27.74 13.73
C GLU A 320 -5.20 -27.73 13.46
N THR A 321 -4.58 -26.53 13.42
CA THR A 321 -3.15 -26.37 13.18
C THR A 321 -2.30 -26.84 14.37
N HIS A 322 -1.03 -27.07 14.14
CA HIS A 322 -0.08 -27.37 15.23
C HIS A 322 0.07 -26.16 16.17
N TYR A 323 0.06 -24.91 15.66
CA TYR A 323 0.12 -23.70 16.50
C TYR A 323 -1.09 -23.57 17.44
N GLN A 324 -2.31 -23.88 16.97
CA GLN A 324 -3.48 -23.91 17.85
C GLN A 324 -3.34 -24.97 18.96
N LYS A 325 -2.84 -26.15 18.61
CA LYS A 325 -2.61 -27.23 19.58
C LYS A 325 -1.57 -26.86 20.64
N GLU A 326 -0.47 -26.23 20.26
CA GLU A 326 0.59 -25.75 21.15
C GLU A 326 0.08 -24.65 22.11
N GLN A 327 -0.81 -23.78 21.65
CA GLN A 327 -1.41 -22.71 22.45
C GLN A 327 -2.67 -23.16 23.22
N GLY A 328 -3.09 -24.41 23.08
CA GLY A 328 -4.28 -24.92 23.75
C GLY A 328 -5.61 -24.40 23.20
N ILE A 329 -5.59 -23.82 22.01
CA ILE A 329 -6.76 -23.29 21.32
C ILE A 329 -7.55 -24.46 20.72
N LYS A 330 -8.85 -24.48 20.99
CA LYS A 330 -9.77 -25.48 20.44
C LYS A 330 -10.52 -24.89 19.26
N ASP A 331 -10.29 -25.43 18.10
CA ASP A 331 -11.03 -25.10 16.88
C ASP A 331 -11.21 -26.38 16.05
N THR A 332 -12.14 -26.36 15.11
CA THR A 332 -12.40 -27.49 14.23
C THR A 332 -12.67 -27.04 12.80
N VAL A 333 -12.30 -27.86 11.83
CA VAL A 333 -12.65 -27.67 10.42
C VAL A 333 -14.15 -27.47 10.25
N LYS A 334 -14.98 -28.22 10.97
CA LYS A 334 -16.43 -28.08 10.94
C LYS A 334 -16.89 -26.66 11.33
N GLN A 335 -16.35 -26.13 12.44
CA GLN A 335 -16.71 -24.79 12.90
C GLN A 335 -16.21 -23.71 11.91
N PHE A 336 -15.03 -23.90 11.30
CA PHE A 336 -14.53 -23.01 10.27
C PHE A 336 -15.46 -22.98 9.04
N ILE A 337 -15.97 -24.14 8.61
CA ILE A 337 -16.96 -24.23 7.52
C ILE A 337 -18.26 -23.48 7.91
N GLU A 338 -18.81 -23.76 9.11
CA GLU A 338 -20.05 -23.14 9.58
C GLU A 338 -19.93 -21.62 9.67
N ASP A 339 -18.85 -21.10 10.24
CA ASP A 339 -18.59 -19.64 10.33
C ASP A 339 -18.46 -19.01 8.93
N THR A 340 -17.73 -19.65 8.01
CA THR A 340 -17.53 -19.13 6.65
C THR A 340 -18.84 -19.08 5.87
N ILE A 341 -19.66 -20.14 5.95
CA ILE A 341 -20.96 -20.18 5.27
C ILE A 341 -21.94 -19.16 5.87
N THR A 342 -21.96 -19.04 7.20
CA THR A 342 -22.81 -18.05 7.89
C THR A 342 -22.38 -16.63 7.54
N GLY A 343 -21.07 -16.33 7.63
CA GLY A 343 -20.50 -15.04 7.28
C GLY A 343 -20.69 -14.67 5.81
N GLY A 344 -20.74 -15.65 4.93
CA GLY A 344 -21.04 -15.50 3.50
C GLY A 344 -22.53 -15.48 3.15
N HIS A 345 -23.41 -15.32 4.15
CA HIS A 345 -24.87 -15.27 3.98
C HIS A 345 -25.48 -16.51 3.30
N ASN A 346 -24.84 -17.67 3.43
CA ASN A 346 -25.22 -18.93 2.80
C ASN A 346 -25.25 -18.88 1.24
N LEU A 347 -24.52 -17.94 0.63
CA LEU A 347 -24.33 -17.89 -0.82
C LEU A 347 -23.11 -18.69 -1.28
N ASN A 348 -22.22 -19.05 -0.37
CA ASN A 348 -21.03 -19.86 -0.64
C ASN A 348 -21.39 -21.18 -1.32
N ASN A 349 -20.49 -21.71 -2.15
CA ASN A 349 -20.51 -23.12 -2.54
C ASN A 349 -19.94 -23.98 -1.39
N PRO A 350 -20.76 -24.80 -0.70
CA PRO A 350 -20.31 -25.55 0.45
C PRO A 350 -19.15 -26.51 0.16
N ALA A 351 -19.04 -27.03 -1.06
CA ALA A 351 -17.96 -27.93 -1.45
C ALA A 351 -16.61 -27.19 -1.49
N LEU A 352 -16.57 -25.96 -2.05
CA LEU A 352 -15.38 -25.14 -2.07
C LEU A 352 -14.95 -24.71 -0.66
N VAL A 353 -15.89 -24.26 0.18
CA VAL A 353 -15.62 -23.93 1.57
C VAL A 353 -15.06 -25.13 2.35
N THR A 354 -15.61 -26.33 2.13
CA THR A 354 -15.13 -27.56 2.75
C THR A 354 -13.68 -27.83 2.36
N VAL A 355 -13.37 -27.81 1.07
CA VAL A 355 -12.00 -28.03 0.55
C VAL A 355 -11.03 -27.00 1.11
N MET A 356 -11.41 -25.72 1.16
CA MET A 356 -10.59 -24.66 1.74
C MET A 356 -10.28 -24.93 3.22
N ALA A 357 -11.30 -25.23 4.02
CA ALA A 357 -11.15 -25.42 5.45
C ALA A 357 -10.35 -26.70 5.79
N GLU A 358 -10.60 -27.81 5.09
CA GLU A 358 -9.90 -29.10 5.29
C GLU A 358 -8.40 -29.03 4.92
N ASN A 359 -8.01 -28.15 4.01
CA ASN A 359 -6.63 -27.98 3.59
C ASN A 359 -5.92 -26.78 4.26
N SER A 360 -6.62 -26.02 5.11
CA SER A 360 -6.07 -24.81 5.74
C SER A 360 -4.86 -25.07 6.63
N ALA A 361 -4.88 -26.15 7.46
CA ALA A 361 -3.74 -26.53 8.29
C ALA A 361 -2.52 -26.93 7.44
N LYS A 362 -2.73 -27.67 6.34
CA LYS A 362 -1.64 -28.01 5.40
C LYS A 362 -1.04 -26.75 4.74
N GLY A 363 -1.86 -25.71 4.53
CA GLY A 363 -1.40 -24.41 4.08
C GLY A 363 -0.41 -23.77 5.07
N ILE A 364 -0.73 -23.79 6.37
CA ILE A 364 0.17 -23.33 7.43
C ILE A 364 1.47 -24.13 7.43
N ASP A 365 1.37 -25.49 7.42
CA ASP A 365 2.56 -26.35 7.39
C ASP A 365 3.45 -26.10 6.15
N TRP A 366 2.83 -25.80 5.00
CA TRP A 366 3.57 -25.45 3.80
C TRP A 366 4.26 -24.07 3.92
N LEU A 367 3.59 -23.07 4.48
CA LEU A 367 4.20 -21.75 4.72
C LEU A 367 5.42 -21.88 5.65
N ASP A 368 5.32 -22.69 6.72
CA ASP A 368 6.48 -22.99 7.57
C ASP A 368 7.65 -23.58 6.77
N SER A 369 7.34 -24.53 5.87
CA SER A 369 8.35 -25.24 5.07
C SER A 369 9.12 -24.32 4.11
N ILE A 370 8.56 -23.19 3.73
CA ILE A 370 9.19 -22.18 2.87
C ILE A 370 9.78 -20.99 3.64
N GLY A 371 9.74 -21.05 5.00
CA GLY A 371 10.31 -20.02 5.86
C GLY A 371 9.39 -18.84 6.14
N ALA A 372 8.07 -19.06 6.06
CA ALA A 372 7.04 -18.05 6.35
C ALA A 372 6.10 -18.48 7.50
N PRO A 373 6.61 -18.77 8.72
CA PRO A 373 5.79 -19.21 9.84
C PRO A 373 4.80 -18.13 10.31
N LEU A 374 3.59 -18.58 10.68
CA LEU A 374 2.52 -17.72 11.20
C LEU A 374 2.08 -18.20 12.59
N PRO A 375 2.93 -18.10 13.63
CA PRO A 375 2.69 -18.75 14.91
C PRO A 375 1.69 -18.04 15.81
N LYS A 376 1.41 -16.75 15.62
CA LYS A 376 0.51 -15.99 16.46
C LYS A 376 -0.94 -16.25 16.04
N VAL A 377 -1.76 -16.79 16.93
CA VAL A 377 -3.17 -17.11 16.66
C VAL A 377 -4.09 -16.18 17.44
N SER A 378 -5.04 -15.55 16.74
CA SER A 378 -6.00 -14.62 17.32
C SER A 378 -7.39 -14.75 16.70
N PHE A 379 -8.35 -13.90 17.12
CA PHE A 379 -9.70 -13.86 16.60
C PHE A 379 -9.79 -12.95 15.34
N SER A 380 -10.70 -13.30 14.44
CA SER A 380 -11.16 -12.42 13.37
C SER A 380 -12.67 -12.17 13.51
N GLY A 381 -13.16 -11.02 13.06
CA GLY A 381 -14.57 -10.69 13.09
C GLY A 381 -15.41 -11.76 12.37
N GLY A 382 -16.49 -12.23 13.02
CA GLY A 382 -17.35 -13.29 12.51
C GLY A 382 -16.84 -14.72 12.72
N ALA A 383 -15.70 -14.92 13.38
CA ALA A 383 -15.19 -16.25 13.73
C ALA A 383 -15.59 -16.64 15.15
N THR A 384 -16.08 -17.86 15.33
CA THR A 384 -16.44 -18.43 16.66
C THR A 384 -15.20 -18.72 17.50
N ASN A 385 -14.09 -19.12 16.88
CA ASN A 385 -12.85 -19.51 17.56
C ASN A 385 -11.66 -18.71 17.01
N ALA A 386 -10.60 -18.62 17.82
CA ALA A 386 -9.32 -18.04 17.39
C ALA A 386 -8.68 -18.94 16.33
N ARG A 387 -8.56 -18.41 15.09
CA ARG A 387 -8.02 -19.16 13.95
C ARG A 387 -7.23 -18.33 12.95
N ILE A 388 -7.14 -17.02 13.14
CA ILE A 388 -6.34 -16.17 12.27
C ILE A 388 -4.88 -16.24 12.70
N HIS A 389 -4.03 -16.76 11.82
CA HIS A 389 -2.59 -16.95 12.02
C HIS A 389 -1.84 -15.79 11.42
N SER A 390 -0.91 -15.17 12.16
CA SER A 390 -0.14 -14.00 11.76
C SER A 390 1.34 -14.13 12.15
N PRO A 391 2.22 -13.29 11.58
CA PRO A 391 3.64 -13.24 11.93
C PRO A 391 3.85 -12.95 13.42
N GLU A 392 4.92 -13.50 14.00
CA GLU A 392 5.26 -13.38 15.43
C GLU A 392 5.44 -11.92 15.86
N ASP A 393 6.02 -11.08 15.01
CA ASP A 393 6.29 -9.68 15.30
C ASP A 393 5.08 -8.76 15.15
N GLY A 394 3.92 -9.30 14.73
CA GLY A 394 2.69 -8.55 14.50
C GLY A 394 2.69 -7.70 13.24
N SER A 395 3.62 -7.92 12.31
CA SER A 395 3.59 -7.28 10.99
C SER A 395 2.40 -7.75 10.15
N GLY A 396 2.03 -6.97 9.11
CA GLY A 396 0.97 -7.36 8.19
C GLY A 396 1.33 -8.64 7.43
N VAL A 397 0.41 -9.62 7.44
CA VAL A 397 0.65 -10.94 6.85
C VAL A 397 0.99 -10.87 5.36
N GLY A 398 0.41 -9.90 4.63
CA GLY A 398 0.54 -9.84 3.17
C GLY A 398 1.94 -9.54 2.70
N ALA A 399 2.54 -8.45 3.17
CA ALA A 399 3.91 -8.10 2.82
C ALA A 399 4.90 -9.20 3.27
N TYR A 400 4.70 -9.76 4.46
CA TYR A 400 5.49 -10.86 4.99
C TYR A 400 5.46 -12.09 4.07
N LEU A 401 4.28 -12.54 3.63
CA LEU A 401 4.14 -13.69 2.73
C LEU A 401 4.70 -13.39 1.33
N VAL A 402 4.44 -12.20 0.79
CA VAL A 402 4.97 -11.81 -0.54
C VAL A 402 6.49 -11.84 -0.54
N THR A 403 7.15 -11.32 0.50
CA THR A 403 8.62 -11.39 0.65
C THR A 403 9.12 -12.84 0.65
N ALA A 404 8.46 -13.73 1.39
CA ALA A 404 8.83 -15.13 1.44
C ALA A 404 8.60 -15.85 0.08
N PHE A 405 7.49 -15.55 -0.60
CA PHE A 405 7.18 -16.12 -1.90
C PHE A 405 8.17 -15.67 -2.97
N LEU A 406 8.49 -14.38 -3.03
CA LEU A 406 9.49 -13.83 -3.96
C LEU A 406 10.86 -14.50 -3.75
N LYS A 407 11.31 -14.60 -2.50
CA LYS A 407 12.54 -15.30 -2.17
C LYS A 407 12.51 -16.76 -2.63
N LYS A 408 11.38 -17.45 -2.42
CA LYS A 408 11.25 -18.86 -2.80
C LYS A 408 11.19 -19.04 -4.31
N MET A 409 10.55 -18.13 -5.04
CA MET A 409 10.55 -18.13 -6.51
C MET A 409 11.94 -17.87 -7.08
N ASP A 410 12.70 -16.96 -6.48
CA ASP A 410 14.10 -16.72 -6.87
C ASP A 410 14.98 -17.96 -6.65
N GLU A 411 14.90 -18.62 -5.48
CA GLU A 411 15.59 -19.89 -5.20
C GLU A 411 15.27 -21.00 -6.23
N LEU A 412 14.04 -20.99 -6.77
CA LEU A 412 13.57 -21.97 -7.75
C LEU A 412 13.80 -21.52 -9.20
N ASN A 413 14.30 -20.30 -9.43
CA ASN A 413 14.47 -19.68 -10.73
C ASN A 413 13.16 -19.64 -11.54
N VAL A 414 12.03 -19.27 -10.92
CA VAL A 414 10.75 -19.10 -11.60
C VAL A 414 10.86 -17.97 -12.62
N ASN A 415 10.46 -18.21 -13.87
CA ASN A 415 10.46 -17.18 -14.92
C ASN A 415 9.25 -16.25 -14.72
N VAL A 416 9.50 -15.03 -14.25
CA VAL A 416 8.48 -13.98 -14.05
C VAL A 416 8.64 -12.89 -15.10
N MET A 417 7.56 -12.61 -15.83
CA MET A 417 7.52 -11.53 -16.83
C MET A 417 6.68 -10.37 -16.25
N TYR A 418 7.37 -9.39 -15.70
CA TYR A 418 6.76 -8.14 -15.22
C TYR A 418 6.40 -7.20 -16.37
N ASP A 419 5.60 -6.17 -16.11
CA ASP A 419 5.11 -5.22 -17.12
C ASP A 419 4.51 -5.95 -18.35
N THR A 420 3.93 -7.13 -18.13
CA THR A 420 3.43 -8.00 -19.21
C THR A 420 1.98 -8.39 -18.95
N LYS A 421 1.08 -7.72 -19.66
CA LYS A 421 -0.36 -7.90 -19.54
C LYS A 421 -0.85 -9.05 -20.41
N ALA A 422 -1.47 -10.06 -19.83
CA ALA A 422 -2.26 -11.04 -20.60
C ALA A 422 -3.50 -10.35 -21.20
N THR A 423 -3.74 -10.56 -22.48
CA THR A 423 -4.79 -9.87 -23.24
C THR A 423 -5.93 -10.78 -23.69
N SER A 424 -5.64 -12.07 -23.92
CA SER A 424 -6.64 -13.09 -24.25
C SER A 424 -6.10 -14.50 -24.02
N LEU A 425 -7.01 -15.46 -23.85
CA LEU A 425 -6.67 -16.89 -23.82
C LEU A 425 -6.56 -17.43 -25.25
N ILE A 426 -5.59 -18.28 -25.49
CA ILE A 426 -5.50 -19.03 -26.75
C ILE A 426 -6.41 -20.25 -26.60
N TYR A 427 -7.55 -20.25 -27.30
CA TYR A 427 -8.57 -21.28 -27.22
C TYR A 427 -8.68 -22.04 -28.53
N GLU A 428 -8.25 -23.29 -28.56
CA GLU A 428 -8.18 -24.14 -29.75
C GLU A 428 -8.71 -25.53 -29.44
N ASN A 429 -9.46 -26.11 -30.36
CA ASN A 429 -9.99 -27.48 -30.24
C ASN A 429 -10.80 -27.73 -28.94
N ASN A 430 -11.53 -26.74 -28.46
CA ASN A 430 -12.29 -26.73 -27.20
C ASN A 430 -11.42 -26.85 -25.93
N ALA A 431 -10.15 -26.43 -25.98
CA ALA A 431 -9.24 -26.38 -24.86
C ALA A 431 -8.47 -25.06 -24.86
N VAL A 432 -8.07 -24.59 -23.69
CA VAL A 432 -7.13 -23.49 -23.55
C VAL A 432 -5.71 -24.06 -23.69
N THR A 433 -4.92 -23.45 -24.60
CA THR A 433 -3.58 -23.91 -24.98
C THR A 433 -2.52 -22.82 -24.86
N GLY A 434 -2.82 -21.77 -24.11
CA GLY A 434 -1.89 -20.67 -23.89
C GLY A 434 -2.57 -19.32 -23.69
N VAL A 435 -1.76 -18.26 -23.76
CA VAL A 435 -2.16 -16.87 -23.50
C VAL A 435 -1.51 -15.95 -24.53
N MET A 436 -2.25 -14.98 -25.04
CA MET A 436 -1.67 -13.81 -25.69
C MET A 436 -1.37 -12.77 -24.62
N ALA A 437 -0.19 -12.17 -24.70
CA ALA A 437 0.22 -11.13 -23.75
C ALA A 437 0.93 -9.98 -24.46
N GLU A 438 0.94 -8.83 -23.82
CA GLU A 438 1.62 -7.63 -24.30
C GLU A 438 2.55 -7.09 -23.23
N GLY A 439 3.84 -7.06 -23.52
CA GLY A 439 4.88 -6.43 -22.72
C GLY A 439 5.30 -5.08 -23.29
N LYS A 440 6.27 -4.41 -22.65
CA LYS A 440 6.81 -3.13 -23.14
C LYS A 440 7.51 -3.28 -24.50
N ALA A 441 8.26 -4.36 -24.68
CA ALA A 441 9.12 -4.57 -25.86
C ALA A 441 8.47 -5.41 -26.97
N ALA A 442 7.56 -6.33 -26.65
CA ALA A 442 6.99 -7.28 -27.59
C ALA A 442 5.56 -7.68 -27.23
N LYS A 443 4.84 -8.23 -28.21
CA LYS A 443 3.64 -9.05 -28.03
C LYS A 443 4.07 -10.52 -27.97
N TYR A 444 3.44 -11.27 -27.08
CA TYR A 444 3.81 -12.66 -26.84
C TYR A 444 2.63 -13.59 -27.14
N ALA A 445 2.86 -14.62 -27.93
CA ALA A 445 2.00 -15.79 -28.02
C ALA A 445 2.64 -16.90 -27.18
N ILE A 446 2.16 -17.08 -25.93
CA ILE A 446 2.74 -18.04 -25.00
C ILE A 446 1.93 -19.33 -25.07
N ARG A 447 2.49 -20.36 -25.68
CA ARG A 447 1.90 -21.69 -25.79
C ARG A 447 2.18 -22.48 -24.52
N ALA A 448 1.13 -23.13 -23.97
CA ALA A 448 1.24 -23.94 -22.77
C ALA A 448 0.26 -25.11 -22.80
N LYS A 449 0.56 -26.16 -22.06
CA LYS A 449 -0.36 -27.28 -21.86
C LYS A 449 -1.56 -26.88 -20.98
N SER A 450 -1.32 -25.99 -20.02
CA SER A 450 -2.37 -25.45 -19.13
C SER A 450 -2.11 -24.00 -18.76
N VAL A 451 -3.20 -23.30 -18.39
CA VAL A 451 -3.21 -21.91 -17.91
C VAL A 451 -3.89 -21.84 -16.55
N ILE A 452 -3.28 -21.11 -15.61
CA ILE A 452 -3.88 -20.84 -14.29
C ILE A 452 -4.15 -19.33 -14.21
N LEU A 453 -5.41 -18.93 -14.05
CA LEU A 453 -5.81 -17.54 -13.82
C LEU A 453 -5.74 -17.22 -12.32
N THR A 454 -4.92 -16.22 -11.98
CA THR A 454 -4.70 -15.72 -10.61
C THR A 454 -4.65 -14.20 -10.58
N THR A 455 -5.43 -13.57 -11.46
CA THR A 455 -5.39 -12.14 -11.78
C THR A 455 -5.99 -11.22 -10.71
N GLY A 456 -6.53 -11.79 -9.63
CA GLY A 456 -7.31 -11.05 -8.65
C GLY A 456 -8.68 -10.65 -9.16
N GLY A 457 -9.41 -9.87 -8.36
CA GLY A 457 -10.73 -9.39 -8.67
C GLY A 457 -10.76 -8.13 -9.55
N PHE A 458 -11.87 -7.39 -9.46
CA PHE A 458 -12.09 -6.17 -10.25
C PHE A 458 -12.32 -4.92 -9.39
N GLY A 459 -11.93 -4.94 -8.12
CA GLY A 459 -12.17 -3.84 -7.17
C GLY A 459 -11.55 -2.50 -7.53
N SER A 460 -10.64 -2.45 -8.54
CA SER A 460 -10.07 -1.21 -9.07
C SER A 460 -10.62 -0.82 -10.45
N ASN A 461 -11.60 -1.54 -10.99
CA ASN A 461 -12.25 -1.25 -12.26
C ASN A 461 -13.61 -0.59 -12.01
N GLU A 462 -13.68 0.74 -12.16
CA GLU A 462 -14.88 1.52 -11.91
C GLU A 462 -16.06 1.07 -12.81
N ASP A 463 -15.79 0.77 -14.09
CA ASP A 463 -16.83 0.36 -15.03
C ASP A 463 -17.48 -0.97 -14.63
N MET A 464 -16.66 -1.96 -14.23
CA MET A 464 -17.17 -3.24 -13.73
C MET A 464 -17.91 -3.07 -12.39
N ILE A 465 -17.40 -2.24 -11.47
CA ILE A 465 -18.09 -1.95 -10.22
C ILE A 465 -19.46 -1.37 -10.49
N VAL A 466 -19.54 -0.32 -11.30
CA VAL A 466 -20.82 0.35 -11.65
C VAL A 466 -21.76 -0.58 -12.43
N GLN A 467 -21.21 -1.46 -13.28
CA GLN A 467 -22.01 -2.47 -13.99
C GLN A 467 -22.74 -3.40 -13.02
N TYR A 468 -22.09 -3.87 -11.96
CA TYR A 468 -22.65 -4.86 -11.05
C TYR A 468 -23.25 -4.25 -9.77
N LYS A 469 -22.74 -3.10 -9.31
CA LYS A 469 -23.23 -2.34 -8.14
C LYS A 469 -23.16 -0.83 -8.39
N PRO A 470 -24.14 -0.25 -9.11
CA PRO A 470 -24.15 1.18 -9.47
C PRO A 470 -24.05 2.15 -8.29
N GLU A 471 -24.54 1.73 -7.11
CA GLU A 471 -24.52 2.50 -5.88
C GLU A 471 -23.10 2.71 -5.32
N LEU A 472 -22.11 1.93 -5.76
CA LEU A 472 -20.71 2.05 -5.32
C LEU A 472 -19.88 2.98 -6.22
N LYS A 473 -20.51 3.70 -7.15
CA LYS A 473 -19.81 4.66 -8.01
C LYS A 473 -19.06 5.71 -7.18
N GLY A 474 -17.78 5.89 -7.47
CA GLY A 474 -16.93 6.86 -6.80
C GLY A 474 -16.44 6.45 -5.40
N THR A 475 -16.79 5.23 -4.93
CA THR A 475 -16.29 4.72 -3.65
C THR A 475 -14.77 4.48 -3.72
N VAL A 476 -14.06 4.88 -2.68
CA VAL A 476 -12.62 4.67 -2.54
C VAL A 476 -12.25 3.19 -2.58
N LYS A 477 -11.11 2.87 -3.15
CA LYS A 477 -10.65 1.50 -3.39
C LYS A 477 -9.38 1.23 -2.60
N THR A 478 -9.37 0.18 -1.77
CA THR A 478 -8.21 -0.21 -0.95
C THR A 478 -7.27 -1.19 -1.67
N GLY A 479 -7.72 -1.76 -2.79
CA GLY A 479 -7.02 -2.78 -3.54
C GLY A 479 -5.80 -2.29 -4.33
N SER A 480 -5.14 -3.22 -4.99
CA SER A 480 -4.09 -2.94 -5.97
C SER A 480 -4.69 -2.32 -7.23
N PRO A 481 -4.05 -1.30 -7.85
CA PRO A 481 -4.51 -0.75 -9.12
C PRO A 481 -4.55 -1.81 -10.24
N GLY A 482 -3.80 -2.90 -10.09
CA GLY A 482 -3.84 -4.05 -10.99
C GLY A 482 -5.11 -4.92 -10.91
N ALA A 483 -5.97 -4.75 -9.91
CA ALA A 483 -7.20 -5.57 -9.75
C ALA A 483 -8.33 -5.05 -10.65
N THR A 484 -8.23 -5.27 -11.96
CA THR A 484 -9.12 -4.71 -12.98
C THR A 484 -10.04 -5.72 -13.68
N GLY A 485 -10.05 -7.00 -13.22
CA GLY A 485 -10.97 -8.02 -13.73
C GLY A 485 -10.54 -8.67 -15.06
N ASP A 486 -9.31 -8.46 -15.52
CA ASP A 486 -8.87 -8.96 -16.84
C ASP A 486 -9.04 -10.47 -16.98
N GLY A 487 -8.72 -11.28 -15.96
CA GLY A 487 -8.88 -12.73 -16.00
C GLY A 487 -10.33 -13.18 -16.03
N ILE A 488 -11.23 -12.44 -15.41
CA ILE A 488 -12.69 -12.69 -15.46
C ILE A 488 -13.18 -12.51 -16.88
N VAL A 489 -12.82 -11.39 -17.52
CA VAL A 489 -13.18 -11.09 -18.90
C VAL A 489 -12.63 -12.14 -19.86
N MET A 490 -11.34 -12.48 -19.76
CA MET A 490 -10.72 -13.50 -20.63
C MET A 490 -11.36 -14.88 -20.46
N ALA A 491 -11.75 -15.25 -19.24
CA ALA A 491 -12.43 -16.52 -18.98
C ALA A 491 -13.84 -16.54 -19.56
N GLU A 492 -14.59 -15.42 -19.45
CA GLU A 492 -15.93 -15.29 -20.02
C GLU A 492 -15.90 -15.40 -21.56
N GLU A 493 -14.90 -14.83 -22.23
CA GLU A 493 -14.73 -14.92 -23.69
C GLU A 493 -14.58 -16.35 -24.19
N VAL A 494 -14.04 -17.27 -23.40
CA VAL A 494 -13.94 -18.71 -23.74
C VAL A 494 -15.11 -19.53 -23.18
N GLY A 495 -16.13 -18.86 -22.64
CA GLY A 495 -17.38 -19.46 -22.18
C GLY A 495 -17.40 -19.93 -20.74
N ALA A 496 -16.55 -19.44 -19.88
CA ALA A 496 -16.60 -19.67 -18.44
C ALA A 496 -17.92 -19.14 -17.85
N ALA A 497 -18.42 -19.82 -16.82
CA ALA A 497 -19.52 -19.33 -16.01
C ALA A 497 -18.98 -18.38 -14.93
N LEU A 498 -19.75 -17.35 -14.61
CA LEU A 498 -19.48 -16.46 -13.48
C LEU A 498 -20.48 -16.77 -12.35
N VAL A 499 -20.05 -16.57 -11.12
CA VAL A 499 -20.87 -16.75 -9.91
C VAL A 499 -20.63 -15.62 -8.94
N ASP A 500 -21.69 -15.17 -8.28
CA ASP A 500 -21.67 -14.11 -7.25
C ASP A 500 -21.00 -12.79 -7.69
N ILE A 501 -20.97 -12.50 -8.98
CA ILE A 501 -20.18 -11.39 -9.56
C ILE A 501 -20.59 -10.02 -8.99
N GLU A 502 -21.84 -9.87 -8.56
CA GLU A 502 -22.37 -8.67 -7.94
C GLU A 502 -21.97 -8.54 -6.45
N GLN A 503 -21.32 -9.55 -5.86
CA GLN A 503 -20.93 -9.52 -4.45
C GLN A 503 -19.58 -8.78 -4.30
N ILE A 504 -19.67 -7.50 -3.92
CA ILE A 504 -18.53 -6.61 -3.68
C ILE A 504 -18.51 -6.22 -2.20
N GLN A 505 -17.41 -6.50 -1.51
CA GLN A 505 -17.24 -6.19 -0.09
C GLN A 505 -16.73 -4.77 0.12
N LEU A 506 -17.41 -4.04 0.99
CA LEU A 506 -16.90 -2.83 1.59
C LEU A 506 -16.11 -3.15 2.88
N HIS A 507 -15.04 -2.41 3.13
CA HIS A 507 -14.37 -2.38 4.42
C HIS A 507 -14.80 -1.10 5.15
N PRO A 508 -15.31 -1.17 6.39
CA PRO A 508 -15.87 0.00 7.06
C PRO A 508 -14.82 1.06 7.38
N THR A 509 -13.63 0.68 7.77
CA THR A 509 -12.62 1.61 8.26
C THR A 509 -11.56 1.93 7.20
N VAL A 510 -11.89 2.84 6.25
CA VAL A 510 -10.97 3.32 5.22
C VAL A 510 -10.83 4.84 5.31
N GLU A 511 -9.59 5.33 5.40
CA GLU A 511 -9.31 6.75 5.30
C GLU A 511 -9.42 7.18 3.82
N GLN A 512 -10.25 8.20 3.54
CA GLN A 512 -10.74 8.46 2.19
C GLN A 512 -9.74 9.20 1.27
N ASN A 513 -8.81 9.98 1.83
CA ASN A 513 -7.84 10.75 1.03
C ASN A 513 -6.65 9.90 0.58
N THR A 514 -6.20 8.98 1.43
CA THR A 514 -5.04 8.11 1.16
C THR A 514 -5.42 6.71 0.70
N SER A 515 -6.73 6.37 0.72
CA SER A 515 -7.23 5.00 0.52
C SER A 515 -6.66 3.98 1.53
N MET A 516 -6.14 4.47 2.68
CA MET A 516 -5.55 3.62 3.70
C MET A 516 -6.62 2.82 4.43
N LEU A 517 -6.49 1.52 4.37
CA LEU A 517 -7.28 0.62 5.20
C LEU A 517 -6.75 0.67 6.64
N ILE A 518 -7.64 0.98 7.58
CA ILE A 518 -7.37 0.87 9.01
C ILE A 518 -7.72 -0.55 9.44
N THR A 519 -6.72 -1.27 9.96
CA THR A 519 -6.88 -2.70 10.32
C THR A 519 -8.01 -2.93 11.31
N GLU A 520 -8.71 -4.06 11.17
CA GLU A 520 -9.74 -4.50 12.13
C GLU A 520 -9.20 -4.66 13.55
N GLY A 521 -7.89 -4.91 13.69
CA GLY A 521 -7.25 -4.99 15.00
C GLY A 521 -7.48 -3.76 15.87
N VAL A 522 -7.55 -2.55 15.30
CA VAL A 522 -7.85 -1.33 16.09
C VAL A 522 -9.22 -1.44 16.79
N ARG A 523 -10.25 -1.91 16.08
CA ARG A 523 -11.58 -2.15 16.67
C ARG A 523 -11.56 -3.36 17.63
N GLY A 524 -10.84 -4.41 17.24
CA GLY A 524 -10.66 -5.63 18.05
C GLY A 524 -10.01 -5.34 19.41
N ASP A 525 -9.07 -4.39 19.46
CA ASP A 525 -8.33 -4.01 20.67
C ASP A 525 -9.03 -2.92 21.50
N GLY A 526 -10.31 -2.61 21.21
CA GLY A 526 -11.16 -1.78 22.07
C GLY A 526 -11.54 -0.40 21.51
N ALA A 527 -11.09 -0.01 20.31
CA ALA A 527 -11.55 1.23 19.68
C ALA A 527 -13.05 1.20 19.39
N ILE A 528 -13.66 2.39 19.35
CA ILE A 528 -15.09 2.59 19.07
C ILE A 528 -15.28 3.45 17.82
N LEU A 529 -16.46 3.32 17.21
CA LEU A 529 -16.92 4.18 16.13
C LEU A 529 -17.92 5.21 16.66
N VAL A 530 -17.68 6.48 16.36
CA VAL A 530 -18.62 7.55 16.69
C VAL A 530 -19.00 8.34 15.45
N ASN A 531 -20.25 8.79 15.40
CA ASN A 531 -20.74 9.67 14.34
C ASN A 531 -20.37 11.14 14.60
N GLN A 532 -20.78 12.04 13.72
CA GLN A 532 -20.50 13.48 13.79
C GLN A 532 -21.01 14.17 15.06
N SER A 533 -22.00 13.57 15.74
CA SER A 533 -22.46 14.06 17.04
C SER A 533 -21.74 13.45 18.24
N GLY A 534 -20.68 12.68 18.03
CA GLY A 534 -19.88 12.06 19.09
C GLY A 534 -20.53 10.83 19.75
N LYS A 535 -21.49 10.18 19.09
CA LYS A 535 -22.22 9.01 19.63
C LYS A 535 -21.84 7.73 18.88
N ARG A 536 -21.70 6.64 19.62
CA ARG A 536 -21.68 5.29 19.04
C ARG A 536 -23.00 5.00 18.34
N PHE A 537 -23.00 4.16 17.32
CA PHE A 537 -24.18 3.86 16.50
C PHE A 537 -24.32 2.37 16.15
N ILE A 538 -23.34 1.54 16.51
CA ILE A 538 -23.29 0.11 16.16
C ILE A 538 -22.36 -0.66 17.12
N ASP A 539 -22.47 -1.99 17.17
CA ASP A 539 -21.40 -2.88 17.60
C ASP A 539 -20.31 -2.91 16.51
N GLU A 540 -19.14 -2.42 16.83
CA GLU A 540 -18.02 -2.23 15.93
C GLU A 540 -17.39 -3.53 15.41
N LEU A 541 -17.72 -4.68 16.04
CA LEU A 541 -17.17 -6.00 15.70
C LEU A 541 -18.16 -6.89 14.94
N LEU A 542 -19.30 -6.37 14.53
CA LEU A 542 -20.17 -7.05 13.56
C LEU A 542 -19.45 -7.20 12.21
N THR A 543 -20.06 -7.95 11.31
CA THR A 543 -19.50 -8.20 9.97
C THR A 543 -19.33 -6.89 9.17
N ARG A 544 -18.38 -6.89 8.24
CA ARG A 544 -17.97 -5.69 7.47
C ARG A 544 -19.13 -5.00 6.77
N ASP A 545 -20.01 -5.79 6.16
CA ASP A 545 -21.20 -5.31 5.46
C ASP A 545 -22.18 -4.60 6.41
N VAL A 546 -22.41 -5.16 7.60
CA VAL A 546 -23.31 -4.59 8.61
C VAL A 546 -22.76 -3.26 9.14
N VAL A 547 -21.46 -3.23 9.50
CA VAL A 547 -20.84 -2.00 10.01
C VAL A 547 -20.78 -0.93 8.90
N SER A 548 -20.41 -1.29 7.67
CA SER A 548 -20.37 -0.36 6.53
C SER A 548 -21.75 0.22 6.21
N ALA A 549 -22.81 -0.60 6.27
CA ALA A 549 -24.17 -0.11 6.05
C ALA A 549 -24.58 0.91 7.13
N ALA A 550 -24.29 0.63 8.40
CA ALA A 550 -24.59 1.55 9.49
C ALA A 550 -23.79 2.86 9.42
N GLU A 551 -22.56 2.83 8.93
CA GLU A 551 -21.76 4.05 8.67
C GLU A 551 -22.36 4.91 7.57
N LEU A 552 -22.78 4.29 6.44
CA LEU A 552 -23.38 5.00 5.33
C LEU A 552 -24.71 5.67 5.69
N GLU A 553 -25.39 5.21 6.75
CA GLU A 553 -26.60 5.85 7.31
C GLU A 553 -26.26 7.08 8.19
N GLN A 554 -25.00 7.28 8.61
CA GLN A 554 -24.62 8.46 9.39
C GLN A 554 -24.56 9.70 8.49
N GLU A 555 -24.65 10.89 9.09
CA GLU A 555 -24.56 12.15 8.35
C GLU A 555 -23.27 12.21 7.51
N GLY A 556 -23.40 12.44 6.23
CA GLY A 556 -22.27 12.47 5.29
C GLY A 556 -21.64 11.11 4.96
N GLY A 557 -22.19 9.97 5.45
CA GLY A 557 -21.75 8.62 5.15
C GLY A 557 -20.34 8.26 5.70
N TYR A 558 -19.94 8.88 6.81
CA TYR A 558 -18.63 8.65 7.45
C TYR A 558 -18.75 8.61 8.98
N ALA A 559 -17.72 8.13 9.64
CA ALA A 559 -17.58 8.09 11.09
C ALA A 559 -16.17 8.47 11.55
N TYR A 560 -15.95 8.49 12.85
CA TYR A 560 -14.63 8.61 13.45
C TYR A 560 -14.31 7.37 14.27
N LEU A 561 -13.16 6.79 14.03
CA LEU A 561 -12.58 5.70 14.82
C LEU A 561 -11.79 6.34 15.97
N ILE A 562 -12.20 6.09 17.21
CA ILE A 562 -11.58 6.66 18.42
C ILE A 562 -10.78 5.59 19.15
N PHE A 563 -9.53 5.90 19.50
CA PHE A 563 -8.65 5.07 20.33
C PHE A 563 -7.74 5.91 21.23
N ASP A 564 -7.06 5.27 22.15
CA ASP A 564 -6.22 5.92 23.17
C ASP A 564 -4.75 5.51 23.11
N GLN A 565 -3.92 6.05 24.00
CA GLN A 565 -2.48 5.75 24.03
C GLN A 565 -2.18 4.28 24.31
N ARG A 566 -2.98 3.60 25.14
CA ARG A 566 -2.78 2.19 25.45
C ARG A 566 -2.92 1.32 24.20
N LEU A 567 -3.95 1.56 23.41
CA LEU A 567 -4.15 0.85 22.14
C LEU A 567 -3.01 1.15 21.16
N ARG A 568 -2.55 2.40 21.11
CA ARG A 568 -1.38 2.79 20.31
C ARG A 568 -0.14 1.98 20.71
N ASP A 569 0.14 1.86 22.02
CA ASP A 569 1.31 1.14 22.53
C ASP A 569 1.22 -0.38 22.24
N GLY A 570 0.01 -0.93 22.18
CA GLY A 570 -0.26 -2.34 21.93
C GLY A 570 -0.26 -2.76 20.46
N LEU A 571 -0.54 -1.84 19.55
CA LEU A 571 -0.76 -2.14 18.13
C LEU A 571 0.14 -1.29 17.20
N LYS A 572 1.24 -1.84 16.73
CA LYS A 572 2.22 -1.15 15.85
C LYS A 572 1.60 -0.46 14.63
N ALA A 573 0.49 -0.97 14.10
CA ALA A 573 -0.17 -0.37 12.93
C ALA A 573 -0.58 1.09 13.16
N THR A 574 -0.89 1.48 14.40
CA THR A 574 -1.28 2.85 14.76
C THR A 574 -0.14 3.85 14.56
N GLU A 575 1.11 3.44 14.77
CA GLU A 575 2.28 4.31 14.52
C GLU A 575 2.36 4.76 13.06
N LYS A 576 2.02 3.85 12.12
CA LYS A 576 1.95 4.20 10.71
C LYS A 576 0.87 5.25 10.44
N TYR A 577 -0.31 5.12 11.01
CA TYR A 577 -1.40 6.09 10.83
C TYR A 577 -1.04 7.47 11.36
N ILE A 578 -0.30 7.52 12.48
CA ILE A 578 0.21 8.76 13.05
C ILE A 578 1.29 9.36 12.16
N SER A 579 2.27 8.56 11.73
CA SER A 579 3.40 9.03 10.91
C SER A 579 2.98 9.62 9.55
N ILE A 580 1.93 9.05 8.92
CA ILE A 580 1.38 9.57 7.66
C ILE A 580 0.39 10.72 7.85
N GLY A 581 0.11 11.12 9.11
CA GLY A 581 -0.70 12.30 9.42
C GLY A 581 -2.21 12.16 9.25
N ILE A 582 -2.75 10.92 9.25
CA ILE A 582 -4.20 10.69 9.13
C ILE A 582 -4.94 10.65 10.47
N THR A 583 -4.23 10.89 11.58
CA THR A 583 -4.79 10.90 12.93
C THR A 583 -4.92 12.33 13.47
N THR A 584 -6.03 12.62 14.13
CA THR A 584 -6.18 13.78 14.99
C THR A 584 -5.86 13.37 16.42
N GLN A 585 -4.92 14.06 17.08
CA GLN A 585 -4.50 13.77 18.45
C GLN A 585 -4.91 14.91 19.40
N ALA A 586 -5.26 14.56 20.65
CA ALA A 586 -5.52 15.51 21.72
C ALA A 586 -5.19 14.92 23.10
N ASP A 587 -4.84 15.78 24.06
CA ASP A 587 -4.51 15.36 25.42
C ASP A 587 -5.75 15.10 26.28
N THR A 588 -6.91 15.62 25.89
CA THR A 588 -8.21 15.37 26.55
C THR A 588 -9.29 15.01 25.54
N ILE A 589 -10.37 14.39 26.02
CA ILE A 589 -11.52 14.02 25.19
C ILE A 589 -12.24 15.27 24.70
N GLU A 590 -12.33 16.28 25.54
CA GLU A 590 -12.95 17.57 25.23
C GLU A 590 -12.21 18.29 24.10
N GLU A 591 -10.87 18.34 24.17
CA GLU A 591 -10.02 18.90 23.12
C GLU A 591 -10.16 18.10 21.81
N LEU A 592 -10.22 16.76 21.90
CA LEU A 592 -10.44 15.93 20.73
C LEU A 592 -11.80 16.27 20.07
N ALA A 593 -12.86 16.37 20.87
CA ALA A 593 -14.17 16.73 20.37
C ALA A 593 -14.17 18.10 19.68
N GLU A 594 -13.54 19.12 20.27
CA GLU A 594 -13.39 20.45 19.67
C GLU A 594 -12.66 20.39 18.31
N LYS A 595 -11.54 19.65 18.22
CA LYS A 595 -10.80 19.45 16.97
C LYS A 595 -11.63 18.75 15.89
N LEU A 596 -12.56 17.87 16.28
CA LEU A 596 -13.43 17.13 15.36
C LEU A 596 -14.76 17.88 15.06
N GLY A 597 -14.99 19.04 15.69
CA GLY A 597 -16.23 19.80 15.54
C GLY A 597 -17.44 19.16 16.23
N MET A 598 -17.22 18.35 17.27
CA MET A 598 -18.24 17.67 18.05
C MET A 598 -18.55 18.41 19.34
N ASP A 599 -19.72 18.12 19.95
CA ASP A 599 -20.03 18.58 21.30
C ASP A 599 -19.15 17.83 22.33
N PRO A 600 -18.26 18.54 23.08
CA PRO A 600 -17.38 17.91 24.05
C PRO A 600 -18.09 17.10 25.13
N ALA A 601 -19.26 17.56 25.60
CA ALA A 601 -19.99 16.84 26.62
C ALA A 601 -20.54 15.51 26.11
N THR A 602 -20.99 15.47 24.85
CA THR A 602 -21.51 14.25 24.23
C THR A 602 -20.41 13.22 24.02
N LEU A 603 -19.24 13.61 23.49
CA LEU A 603 -18.13 12.67 23.27
C LEU A 603 -17.61 12.14 24.62
N SER A 604 -17.45 13.01 25.64
CA SER A 604 -17.03 12.60 26.99
C SER A 604 -18.02 11.63 27.63
N GLU A 605 -19.33 11.83 27.47
CA GLU A 605 -20.37 10.90 27.93
C GLU A 605 -20.25 9.55 27.21
N THR A 606 -20.02 9.56 25.89
CA THR A 606 -19.89 8.34 25.08
C THR A 606 -18.69 7.49 25.56
N LEU A 607 -17.50 8.10 25.75
CA LEU A 607 -16.33 7.37 26.24
C LEU A 607 -16.51 6.91 27.69
N SER A 608 -17.10 7.73 28.55
CA SER A 608 -17.45 7.34 29.93
C SER A 608 -18.37 6.12 29.98
N ASN A 609 -19.39 6.10 29.14
CA ASN A 609 -20.29 4.96 29.03
C ASN A 609 -19.56 3.71 28.52
N TRP A 610 -18.74 3.84 27.45
CA TRP A 610 -17.93 2.75 26.94
C TRP A 610 -17.01 2.15 28.01
N ASN A 611 -16.26 2.98 28.74
CA ASN A 611 -15.36 2.54 29.79
C ASN A 611 -16.10 1.79 30.92
N ARG A 612 -17.31 2.25 31.25
CA ARG A 612 -18.19 1.52 32.20
C ARG A 612 -18.63 0.18 31.63
N TYR A 613 -19.01 0.10 30.35
CA TYR A 613 -19.44 -1.15 29.72
C TYR A 613 -18.30 -2.17 29.64
N VAL A 614 -17.08 -1.72 29.40
CA VAL A 614 -15.87 -2.55 29.47
C VAL A 614 -15.68 -3.09 30.89
N ALA A 615 -15.78 -2.25 31.94
CA ALA A 615 -15.67 -2.70 33.33
C ALA A 615 -16.77 -3.70 33.72
N ASP A 616 -17.99 -3.48 33.24
CA ASP A 616 -19.15 -4.34 33.50
C ASP A 616 -19.17 -5.60 32.61
N LYS A 617 -18.28 -5.70 31.62
CA LYS A 617 -18.27 -6.73 30.56
C LYS A 617 -19.62 -6.86 29.87
N LYS A 618 -20.29 -5.74 29.64
CA LYS A 618 -21.62 -5.70 29.04
C LYS A 618 -21.86 -4.37 28.35
N ASP A 619 -22.15 -4.42 27.06
CA ASP A 619 -22.62 -3.28 26.26
C ASP A 619 -24.16 -3.32 26.12
N PRO A 620 -24.90 -2.48 26.87
CA PRO A 620 -26.35 -2.46 26.80
C PRO A 620 -26.89 -1.73 25.58
N ASP A 621 -26.07 -0.94 24.88
CA ASP A 621 -26.52 -0.10 23.78
C ASP A 621 -26.57 -0.88 22.46
N PHE A 622 -25.51 -1.65 22.17
CA PHE A 622 -25.38 -2.36 20.89
C PHE A 622 -25.07 -3.85 21.03
N GLY A 623 -24.83 -4.32 22.28
CA GLY A 623 -24.64 -5.75 22.55
C GLY A 623 -23.24 -6.28 22.24
N ARG A 624 -22.24 -5.42 22.08
CA ARG A 624 -20.85 -5.86 21.89
C ARG A 624 -20.39 -6.66 23.09
N ASP A 625 -19.85 -7.85 22.86
CA ASP A 625 -19.42 -8.82 23.86
C ASP A 625 -17.97 -9.30 23.70
N THR A 626 -17.28 -8.81 22.69
CA THR A 626 -15.87 -9.08 22.40
C THR A 626 -15.07 -7.79 22.21
N GLY A 627 -13.73 -7.87 22.35
CA GLY A 627 -12.87 -6.67 22.28
C GLY A 627 -13.21 -5.64 23.38
N MET A 628 -13.57 -6.13 24.58
CA MET A 628 -13.91 -5.36 25.77
C MET A 628 -12.96 -5.69 26.94
N GLU A 629 -11.73 -6.05 26.61
CA GLU A 629 -10.70 -6.37 27.60
C GLU A 629 -10.15 -5.11 28.25
N GLU A 630 -10.06 -4.04 27.49
CA GLU A 630 -9.42 -2.79 27.86
C GLU A 630 -10.31 -1.59 27.54
N ASP A 631 -10.28 -0.57 28.38
CA ASP A 631 -11.05 0.68 28.22
C ASP A 631 -10.28 1.75 27.41
N LEU A 632 -10.90 2.89 27.16
CA LEU A 632 -10.33 4.05 26.50
C LEU A 632 -10.15 5.19 27.52
N SER A 633 -9.23 5.01 28.48
CA SER A 633 -9.02 5.95 29.57
C SER A 633 -7.64 6.60 29.60
N GLN A 634 -6.72 6.18 28.74
CA GLN A 634 -5.32 6.61 28.78
C GLN A 634 -5.02 7.66 27.71
N ALA A 635 -4.87 8.92 28.12
CA ALA A 635 -4.43 10.02 27.25
C ALA A 635 -3.00 9.79 26.70
N PRO A 636 -2.64 10.39 25.56
CA PRO A 636 -3.51 11.13 24.64
C PRO A 636 -4.50 10.25 23.87
N TYR A 637 -5.54 10.92 23.35
CA TYR A 637 -6.59 10.31 22.54
C TYR A 637 -6.38 10.58 21.07
N TYR A 638 -6.84 9.68 20.23
CA TYR A 638 -6.68 9.72 18.80
C TYR A 638 -7.99 9.48 18.07
N ALA A 639 -8.16 10.14 16.94
CA ALA A 639 -9.27 9.92 16.02
C ALA A 639 -8.78 9.77 14.58
N ILE A 640 -9.41 8.87 13.82
CA ILE A 640 -9.25 8.78 12.37
C ILE A 640 -10.61 8.95 11.73
N LYS A 641 -10.73 9.87 10.78
CA LYS A 641 -11.94 10.00 9.95
C LYS A 641 -11.96 8.86 8.93
N ILE A 642 -13.02 8.07 8.93
CA ILE A 642 -13.16 6.88 8.10
C ILE A 642 -14.52 6.84 7.40
N ALA A 643 -14.57 6.16 6.28
CA ALA A 643 -15.81 5.75 5.63
C ALA A 643 -15.60 4.41 4.91
N PRO A 644 -16.69 3.72 4.51
CA PRO A 644 -16.56 2.48 3.76
C PRO A 644 -15.81 2.64 2.44
N GLY A 645 -14.97 1.65 2.11
CA GLY A 645 -14.24 1.58 0.86
C GLY A 645 -14.30 0.19 0.24
N ILE A 646 -14.24 0.08 -1.09
CA ILE A 646 -14.21 -1.20 -1.81
C ILE A 646 -12.91 -1.92 -1.46
N HIS A 647 -13.05 -3.19 -1.03
CA HIS A 647 -11.93 -3.96 -0.51
C HIS A 647 -11.70 -5.30 -1.20
N HIS A 648 -12.76 -6.04 -1.52
CA HIS A 648 -12.68 -7.38 -2.10
C HIS A 648 -13.88 -7.65 -3.01
N THR A 649 -13.67 -8.35 -4.12
CA THR A 649 -14.76 -8.90 -4.92
C THR A 649 -14.89 -10.39 -4.63
N MET A 650 -16.06 -10.84 -4.09
CA MET A 650 -16.27 -12.24 -3.76
C MET A 650 -16.71 -13.06 -4.96
N GLY A 651 -17.24 -12.39 -5.97
CA GLY A 651 -17.68 -13.02 -7.21
C GLY A 651 -16.58 -13.06 -8.27
N GLY A 652 -16.74 -13.99 -9.20
CA GLY A 652 -15.78 -14.20 -10.29
C GLY A 652 -16.06 -15.47 -11.08
N VAL A 653 -15.00 -16.05 -11.61
CA VAL A 653 -15.04 -17.26 -12.43
C VAL A 653 -15.46 -18.46 -11.57
N GLN A 654 -16.44 -19.24 -12.07
CA GLN A 654 -16.87 -20.47 -11.39
C GLN A 654 -15.82 -21.56 -11.52
N ILE A 655 -15.43 -22.15 -10.38
CA ILE A 655 -14.54 -23.31 -10.29
C ILE A 655 -15.19 -24.49 -9.61
N ASP A 656 -14.63 -25.68 -9.79
CA ASP A 656 -14.91 -26.85 -8.97
C ASP A 656 -13.87 -27.06 -7.87
N THR A 657 -13.95 -28.19 -7.17
CA THR A 657 -13.04 -28.54 -6.05
C THR A 657 -11.59 -28.83 -6.47
N ASP A 658 -11.37 -29.07 -7.76
CA ASP A 658 -10.05 -29.28 -8.35
C ASP A 658 -9.52 -27.97 -9.01
N ALA A 659 -10.17 -26.83 -8.75
CA ALA A 659 -9.89 -25.52 -9.33
C ALA A 659 -9.98 -25.46 -10.87
N GLU A 660 -10.67 -26.42 -11.50
CA GLU A 660 -10.97 -26.39 -12.93
C GLU A 660 -12.05 -25.33 -13.21
N VAL A 661 -11.84 -24.48 -14.22
CA VAL A 661 -12.81 -23.46 -14.61
C VAL A 661 -14.02 -24.10 -15.28
N ILE A 662 -15.21 -23.79 -14.77
CA ILE A 662 -16.48 -24.37 -15.24
C ILE A 662 -17.12 -23.45 -16.27
N ASN A 663 -17.55 -24.04 -17.41
CA ASN A 663 -18.25 -23.29 -18.44
C ASN A 663 -19.74 -23.14 -18.15
N THR A 664 -20.45 -22.30 -18.94
CA THR A 664 -21.89 -22.04 -18.83
C THR A 664 -22.79 -23.29 -19.04
N LYS A 665 -22.20 -24.44 -19.41
CA LYS A 665 -22.90 -25.75 -19.53
C LYS A 665 -22.59 -26.67 -18.34
N GLY A 666 -21.93 -26.16 -17.28
CA GLY A 666 -21.60 -26.91 -16.07
C GLY A 666 -20.49 -27.95 -16.26
N ARG A 667 -19.56 -27.76 -17.20
CA ARG A 667 -18.43 -28.67 -17.45
C ARG A 667 -17.12 -27.93 -17.41
N PRO A 668 -16.03 -28.58 -16.95
CA PRO A 668 -14.69 -28.00 -17.00
C PRO A 668 -14.31 -27.55 -18.42
N ILE A 669 -13.57 -26.43 -18.51
CA ILE A 669 -12.88 -25.99 -19.71
C ILE A 669 -11.48 -26.64 -19.70
N PRO A 670 -11.17 -27.57 -20.60
CA PRO A 670 -9.89 -28.27 -20.60
C PRO A 670 -8.71 -27.33 -20.69
N GLY A 671 -7.69 -27.54 -19.83
CA GLY A 671 -6.47 -26.73 -19.79
C GLY A 671 -6.60 -25.39 -19.08
N LEU A 672 -7.77 -25.08 -18.47
CA LEU A 672 -7.98 -23.81 -17.77
C LEU A 672 -8.32 -24.03 -16.30
N PHE A 673 -7.53 -23.40 -15.41
CA PHE A 673 -7.65 -23.42 -13.95
C PHE A 673 -7.72 -22.00 -13.42
N ALA A 674 -8.25 -21.80 -12.22
CA ALA A 674 -8.27 -20.49 -11.57
C ALA A 674 -8.20 -20.59 -10.03
N ALA A 675 -7.60 -19.59 -9.37
CA ALA A 675 -7.47 -19.56 -7.93
C ALA A 675 -7.41 -18.12 -7.37
N GLY A 676 -7.89 -17.96 -6.14
CA GLY A 676 -7.91 -16.67 -5.44
C GLY A 676 -9.04 -15.75 -5.91
N GLU A 677 -8.90 -14.45 -5.71
CA GLU A 677 -9.97 -13.44 -5.87
C GLU A 677 -10.57 -13.34 -7.29
N VAL A 678 -9.95 -13.97 -8.30
CA VAL A 678 -10.52 -14.08 -9.66
C VAL A 678 -11.71 -15.05 -9.71
N THR A 679 -11.83 -15.93 -8.70
CA THR A 679 -12.87 -16.96 -8.60
C THR A 679 -14.02 -16.52 -7.71
N GLY A 680 -15.20 -17.05 -7.96
CA GLY A 680 -16.38 -16.86 -7.13
C GLY A 680 -16.87 -18.15 -6.46
N GLY A 681 -17.80 -18.01 -5.51
CA GLY A 681 -18.44 -19.11 -4.80
C GLY A 681 -17.72 -19.55 -3.51
N VAL A 682 -16.50 -19.12 -3.25
CA VAL A 682 -15.78 -19.45 -2.00
C VAL A 682 -16.30 -18.61 -0.83
N HIS A 683 -16.48 -17.32 -1.03
CA HIS A 683 -16.76 -16.35 0.05
C HIS A 683 -18.23 -15.94 0.17
N GLY A 684 -19.06 -16.27 -0.81
CA GLY A 684 -20.49 -15.93 -0.81
C GLY A 684 -20.74 -14.41 -0.83
N GLY A 685 -21.71 -13.94 -0.04
CA GLY A 685 -22.13 -12.54 -0.02
C GLY A 685 -21.22 -11.60 0.79
N ASN A 686 -20.42 -12.15 1.72
CA ASN A 686 -19.49 -11.38 2.56
C ASN A 686 -18.36 -12.28 3.07
N ARG A 687 -17.12 -11.79 2.99
CA ARG A 687 -15.91 -12.55 3.35
C ARG A 687 -15.46 -12.24 4.77
N ILE A 688 -15.22 -13.28 5.57
CA ILE A 688 -14.59 -13.17 6.89
C ILE A 688 -13.12 -12.75 6.75
N GLY A 689 -12.63 -11.88 7.64
CA GLY A 689 -11.23 -11.48 7.69
C GLY A 689 -10.27 -12.68 7.78
N GLY A 690 -9.16 -12.64 7.02
CA GLY A 690 -8.18 -13.73 6.97
C GLY A 690 -8.48 -14.87 6.00
N THR A 691 -9.74 -15.06 5.56
CA THR A 691 -10.13 -16.18 4.69
C THR A 691 -9.59 -16.04 3.26
N ALA A 692 -9.39 -14.80 2.76
CA ALA A 692 -8.78 -14.60 1.44
C ALA A 692 -7.33 -15.12 1.39
N VAL A 693 -6.58 -15.02 2.50
CA VAL A 693 -5.21 -15.56 2.56
C VAL A 693 -5.25 -17.09 2.57
N THR A 694 -6.25 -17.70 3.21
CA THR A 694 -6.47 -19.15 3.14
C THR A 694 -6.78 -19.59 1.71
N ASP A 695 -7.67 -18.87 1.04
CA ASP A 695 -8.08 -19.14 -0.34
C ASP A 695 -6.88 -19.14 -1.30
N ILE A 696 -6.06 -18.07 -1.31
CA ILE A 696 -4.91 -17.98 -2.22
C ILE A 696 -3.87 -19.08 -2.00
N VAL A 697 -3.67 -19.54 -0.76
CA VAL A 697 -2.72 -20.61 -0.45
C VAL A 697 -3.31 -21.96 -0.81
N VAL A 698 -4.55 -22.23 -0.42
CA VAL A 698 -5.19 -23.52 -0.65
C VAL A 698 -5.51 -23.72 -2.13
N PHE A 699 -6.28 -22.81 -2.73
CA PHE A 699 -6.65 -22.98 -4.14
C PHE A 699 -5.49 -22.71 -5.10
N GLY A 700 -4.52 -21.85 -4.74
CA GLY A 700 -3.27 -21.74 -5.49
C GLY A 700 -2.49 -23.06 -5.55
N THR A 701 -2.48 -23.81 -4.43
CA THR A 701 -1.90 -25.17 -4.37
C THR A 701 -2.69 -26.14 -5.23
N ILE A 702 -4.02 -26.19 -5.07
CA ILE A 702 -4.90 -27.12 -5.81
C ILE A 702 -4.84 -26.86 -7.32
N ALA A 703 -4.94 -25.60 -7.75
CA ALA A 703 -4.85 -25.24 -9.16
C ALA A 703 -3.50 -25.68 -9.78
N SER A 704 -2.41 -25.52 -9.03
CA SER A 704 -1.11 -26.01 -9.46
C SER A 704 -1.05 -27.54 -9.58
N GLU A 705 -1.54 -28.28 -8.56
CA GLU A 705 -1.55 -29.74 -8.57
C GLU A 705 -2.41 -30.28 -9.73
N SER A 706 -3.56 -29.67 -9.97
CA SER A 706 -4.45 -30.04 -11.08
C SER A 706 -3.85 -29.71 -12.44
N ALA A 707 -3.23 -28.55 -12.60
CA ALA A 707 -2.55 -28.16 -13.82
C ALA A 707 -1.35 -29.08 -14.13
N VAL A 708 -0.55 -29.44 -13.12
CA VAL A 708 0.54 -30.42 -13.23
C VAL A 708 0.01 -31.77 -13.68
N ALA A 709 -1.03 -32.28 -13.03
CA ALA A 709 -1.68 -33.55 -13.40
C ALA A 709 -2.28 -33.53 -14.82
N TYR A 710 -2.77 -32.37 -15.27
CA TYR A 710 -3.26 -32.17 -16.64
C TYR A 710 -2.11 -32.21 -17.66
N CYS A 711 -0.97 -31.60 -17.35
CA CYS A 711 0.23 -31.62 -18.21
C CYS A 711 0.80 -33.01 -18.42
N ASP A 712 0.58 -33.94 -17.49
CA ASP A 712 1.11 -35.32 -17.50
C ASP A 712 0.21 -36.32 -18.23
N LYS A 713 -1.00 -35.89 -18.68
CA LYS A 713 -1.92 -36.70 -19.48
C LYS A 713 -1.53 -36.68 -20.96
#